data_d9aab2b3a644e28a79fe01095cca5192
#
_entry.id   d9aab2b3a644e28a79fe01095cca5192
#
_cell.length_a   1.000
_cell.length_b   1.000
_cell.length_c   1.000
_cell.angle_alpha   90.00
_cell.angle_beta   90.00
_cell.angle_gamma   90.00
#
_symmetry.space_group_name_H-M   'P 1'
#
loop_
_entity.id
_entity.type
_entity.pdbx_description
1 polymer ?
#
loop_
_entity_poly.entity_id
_entity_poly.type
_entity_poly.pdbx_seq_one_letter_code
_entity_poly.pdbx_strand_id
1 'polypeptide(L)'
;MKKLLLFTLLFFPLWLSAQTTITSPDKRTSVKISVATDGVHYSVSYDNSLIMSDCRAAISGKDIARSYALKKSKPVQKTEKITSPFYRFSEFEVRYNEQKFALNKDFAIVFRIFDDGVAYRFIYLGKKSAEIENETAIFSFSEDCDSWMSFTTNDKDPFAMAFQNIYSRKKLSEQDAKLSFLPVVADCGKVKATVLESDLEHFPGMFLQADGKCLKANFAKYPKKFDKYPWRGMSYVSERENFIAKINPNDNLPWRIISLTENDAQMPVSNLVYALNSPNRIGNTDWIVSGKSAWDWWNDWNIKGVDFQAGINTETYKYFIDFAASHSLEYVILDEGWYDSKKADIMNPIADVNLKELISYANDRGVGVVLWAVFNIVDENLDQIFSHYAKMGVKGFKIDFLDRNDQTAVEMAYRIAKKAAENHLVLDYHGFYPPTGMNRAFPNVINFESVFGMEEMKWNEDKKDMPLYDVTFPFVRMMCGPVDYTPGAMRNGSKHWYSPIYGNPMSMGTRCHQLAAYVVHDSPFTMLADAPSAYLQEESFTDFLSKIPNNPDFTKILSGKIGEYIVSARKFGTDWFIGGLTNWDERDLTVDFSFLDSDGICTAVLYHDGKNANHNAEDYAVESFLVQKSDVKKIHLASGGGFVIKITKNITVSSSPTAIPSDKNFNKNFYKKYLNVCGIPTISSANVSDSALIKTQEIISIMLAKRPDVKRKMIEKGCYTMVLGKDEQVCDLPEYAHFCNCEDSIKYWNWRARGFGGAPQHDVSASFGEENVLALDGDKYCGENIPIHEFSHLIHLVGIEEVDPTFRRRLTDCYNQAKAQNLWAGTYALTDIYEYFAEGVQSFFNCNQYALPANSVHNAINRREKLKIHDPKLYSLLKEFFYETDIPIYNEIHR
;
A
#
# COMPACT_ATOMS: atom_id res chain seq x y z
N MET A 1 -83.05 -22.58 -38.12
CA MET A 1 -81.95 -23.36 -37.65
C MET A 1 -80.79 -22.34 -37.24
N LYS A 2 -80.71 -21.97 -35.95
CA LYS A 2 -79.66 -21.10 -35.43
C LYS A 2 -78.51 -21.97 -34.97
N LYS A 3 -77.29 -21.78 -35.55
CA LYS A 3 -76.06 -22.39 -35.07
C LYS A 3 -75.48 -21.54 -33.99
N LEU A 4 -75.37 -22.08 -32.78
CA LEU A 4 -74.72 -21.54 -31.61
C LEU A 4 -73.24 -21.83 -31.77
N LEU A 5 -72.40 -20.79 -31.93
CA LEU A 5 -70.91 -20.90 -31.83
C LEU A 5 -70.52 -20.79 -30.36
N LEU A 6 -69.98 -21.87 -29.79
CA LEU A 6 -69.36 -21.92 -28.47
C LEU A 6 -67.86 -21.38 -28.55
N PHE A 7 -67.60 -20.23 -28.03
CA PHE A 7 -66.25 -19.75 -27.86
C PHE A 7 -65.64 -20.30 -26.54
N THR A 8 -64.79 -21.28 -26.66
CA THR A 8 -64.05 -21.80 -25.54
C THR A 8 -62.84 -20.76 -25.25
N LEU A 9 -62.98 -19.94 -24.24
CA LEU A 9 -61.91 -19.14 -23.69
C LEU A 9 -60.94 -20.12 -23.01
N LEU A 10 -59.78 -20.32 -23.62
CA LEU A 10 -58.62 -20.92 -22.99
C LEU A 10 -58.06 -19.91 -21.99
N PHE A 11 -58.36 -20.06 -20.71
CA PHE A 11 -57.65 -19.42 -19.63
C PHE A 11 -56.26 -20.02 -19.56
N PHE A 12 -55.23 -19.32 -20.12
CA PHE A 12 -53.85 -19.53 -19.71
C PHE A 12 -53.72 -18.94 -18.32
N PRO A 13 -53.32 -19.70 -17.29
CA PRO A 13 -53.01 -19.13 -16.02
C PRO A 13 -51.72 -18.28 -16.20
N LEU A 14 -51.85 -16.95 -16.19
CA LEU A 14 -50.76 -16.03 -15.94
C LEU A 14 -50.25 -16.35 -14.52
N TRP A 15 -49.20 -17.15 -14.43
CA TRP A 15 -48.41 -17.28 -13.22
C TRP A 15 -47.79 -15.93 -12.98
N LEU A 16 -48.43 -15.05 -12.18
CA LEU A 16 -47.77 -13.89 -11.57
C LEU A 16 -46.71 -14.43 -10.63
N SER A 17 -45.50 -14.60 -11.14
CA SER A 17 -44.32 -14.84 -10.31
C SER A 17 -44.23 -13.67 -9.36
N ALA A 18 -44.10 -13.91 -8.05
CA ALA A 18 -43.95 -12.87 -7.03
C ALA A 18 -42.67 -12.08 -7.31
N GLN A 19 -42.82 -10.89 -7.87
CA GLN A 19 -41.72 -9.99 -8.15
C GLN A 19 -41.44 -9.10 -6.93
N THR A 20 -40.17 -8.87 -6.63
CA THR A 20 -39.72 -8.00 -5.53
C THR A 20 -38.68 -7.02 -6.05
N THR A 21 -38.74 -5.78 -5.60
CA THR A 21 -37.73 -4.74 -5.89
C THR A 21 -37.02 -4.36 -4.63
N ILE A 22 -35.70 -4.27 -4.69
CA ILE A 22 -34.80 -3.72 -3.65
C ILE A 22 -34.06 -2.55 -4.27
N THR A 23 -33.88 -1.46 -3.50
CA THR A 23 -33.14 -0.29 -3.93
C THR A 23 -31.91 -0.09 -3.07
N SER A 24 -30.90 0.64 -3.58
CA SER A 24 -29.79 1.18 -2.77
C SER A 24 -30.29 2.19 -1.72
N PRO A 25 -29.47 2.51 -0.71
CA PRO A 25 -29.80 3.55 0.26
C PRO A 25 -30.06 4.93 -0.37
N ASP A 26 -29.30 5.31 -1.41
CA ASP A 26 -29.51 6.55 -2.19
C ASP A 26 -30.64 6.46 -3.23
N LYS A 27 -31.24 5.26 -3.41
CA LYS A 27 -32.33 4.94 -4.33
C LYS A 27 -32.01 5.03 -5.83
N ARG A 28 -30.74 5.22 -6.19
CA ARG A 28 -30.31 5.29 -7.59
C ARG A 28 -30.21 3.92 -8.24
N THR A 29 -29.75 2.92 -7.50
CA THR A 29 -29.70 1.51 -7.96
C THR A 29 -30.95 0.77 -7.53
N SER A 30 -31.55 0.01 -8.43
CA SER A 30 -32.69 -0.87 -8.12
C SER A 30 -32.52 -2.24 -8.77
N VAL A 31 -32.88 -3.29 -8.02
CA VAL A 31 -32.86 -4.68 -8.49
C VAL A 31 -34.26 -5.27 -8.40
N LYS A 32 -34.79 -5.72 -9.52
CA LYS A 32 -36.03 -6.48 -9.57
C LYS A 32 -35.70 -7.95 -9.58
N ILE A 33 -36.32 -8.73 -8.70
CA ILE A 33 -36.04 -10.15 -8.49
C ILE A 33 -37.32 -10.94 -8.67
N SER A 34 -37.22 -12.03 -9.40
CA SER A 34 -38.28 -13.03 -9.60
C SER A 34 -37.70 -14.44 -9.58
N VAL A 35 -38.53 -15.45 -9.52
CA VAL A 35 -38.12 -16.86 -9.54
C VAL A 35 -38.87 -17.58 -10.67
N ALA A 36 -38.13 -18.38 -11.42
CA ALA A 36 -38.65 -19.30 -12.43
C ALA A 36 -38.18 -20.74 -12.12
N THR A 37 -38.52 -21.68 -12.94
CA THR A 37 -38.15 -23.09 -12.77
C THR A 37 -36.66 -23.35 -12.91
N ASP A 38 -35.95 -22.47 -13.62
CA ASP A 38 -34.51 -22.54 -13.93
C ASP A 38 -33.63 -21.64 -13.04
N GLY A 39 -34.23 -20.96 -12.06
CA GLY A 39 -33.47 -20.18 -11.09
C GLY A 39 -34.09 -18.86 -10.63
N VAL A 40 -33.24 -18.04 -10.04
CA VAL A 40 -33.55 -16.65 -9.68
C VAL A 40 -33.21 -15.77 -10.87
N HIS A 41 -34.18 -15.01 -11.35
CA HIS A 41 -34.05 -14.01 -12.39
C HIS A 41 -34.00 -12.64 -11.78
N TYR A 42 -33.10 -11.79 -12.25
CA TYR A 42 -32.99 -10.41 -11.76
C TYR A 42 -32.62 -9.44 -12.88
N SER A 43 -33.00 -8.19 -12.69
CA SER A 43 -32.60 -7.07 -13.54
C SER A 43 -32.08 -5.93 -12.69
N VAL A 44 -31.10 -5.19 -13.21
CA VAL A 44 -30.43 -4.07 -12.53
C VAL A 44 -30.69 -2.78 -13.30
N SER A 45 -31.19 -1.77 -12.61
CA SER A 45 -31.39 -0.42 -13.15
C SER A 45 -30.62 0.60 -12.31
N TYR A 46 -30.11 1.63 -12.98
CA TYR A 46 -29.42 2.76 -12.35
C TYR A 46 -30.04 4.06 -12.84
N ASP A 47 -30.49 4.94 -11.92
CA ASP A 47 -31.26 6.14 -12.20
C ASP A 47 -32.41 5.89 -13.21
N ASN A 48 -33.18 4.84 -12.97
CA ASN A 48 -34.29 4.35 -13.81
C ASN A 48 -33.89 3.86 -15.21
N SER A 49 -32.60 3.87 -15.58
CA SER A 49 -32.11 3.24 -16.82
C SER A 49 -31.86 1.77 -16.59
N LEU A 50 -32.37 0.91 -17.44
CA LEU A 50 -32.14 -0.54 -17.38
C LEU A 50 -30.72 -0.83 -17.88
N ILE A 51 -29.84 -1.29 -16.99
CA ILE A 51 -28.44 -1.65 -17.28
C ILE A 51 -28.35 -3.14 -17.65
N MET A 52 -28.98 -3.98 -16.85
CA MET A 52 -28.97 -5.43 -17.06
C MET A 52 -30.39 -5.99 -16.98
N SER A 53 -30.71 -6.96 -17.86
CA SER A 53 -32.05 -7.57 -17.93
C SER A 53 -31.93 -9.08 -18.07
N ASP A 54 -32.83 -9.80 -17.41
CA ASP A 54 -32.88 -11.27 -17.44
C ASP A 54 -31.55 -11.95 -17.03
N CYS A 55 -30.85 -11.36 -16.04
CA CYS A 55 -29.74 -12.02 -15.38
C CYS A 55 -30.25 -13.23 -14.60
N ARG A 56 -29.42 -14.27 -14.48
CA ARG A 56 -29.86 -15.51 -13.84
C ARG A 56 -28.83 -16.03 -12.83
N ALA A 57 -29.34 -16.53 -11.69
CA ALA A 57 -28.55 -17.18 -10.64
C ALA A 57 -29.23 -18.50 -10.23
N ALA A 58 -28.51 -19.62 -10.29
CA ALA A 58 -28.97 -20.92 -9.86
C ALA A 58 -27.81 -21.82 -9.39
N ILE A 59 -28.16 -22.82 -8.55
CA ILE A 59 -27.23 -23.86 -8.11
C ILE A 59 -27.83 -25.21 -8.49
N SER A 60 -27.01 -26.10 -9.02
CA SER A 60 -27.38 -27.48 -9.32
C SER A 60 -26.40 -28.48 -8.71
N GLY A 61 -26.94 -29.64 -8.31
CA GLY A 61 -26.17 -30.74 -7.78
C GLY A 61 -27.06 -31.98 -7.62
N LYS A 62 -26.46 -33.14 -7.44
CA LYS A 62 -27.13 -34.45 -7.44
C LYS A 62 -28.29 -34.54 -6.45
N ASP A 63 -28.10 -34.05 -5.23
CA ASP A 63 -29.07 -34.13 -4.14
C ASP A 63 -29.72 -32.79 -3.80
N ILE A 64 -29.60 -31.81 -4.69
CA ILE A 64 -30.09 -30.45 -4.50
C ILE A 64 -31.48 -30.29 -5.10
N ALA A 65 -32.38 -29.65 -4.38
CA ALA A 65 -33.74 -29.38 -4.83
C ALA A 65 -33.75 -28.47 -6.07
N ARG A 66 -34.38 -28.91 -7.13
CA ARG A 66 -34.45 -28.18 -8.43
C ARG A 66 -35.59 -27.16 -8.50
N SER A 67 -36.44 -27.09 -7.50
CA SER A 67 -37.56 -26.14 -7.46
C SER A 67 -37.15 -24.93 -6.62
N TYR A 68 -37.52 -23.76 -7.11
CA TYR A 68 -37.31 -22.49 -6.44
C TYR A 68 -38.62 -21.84 -6.04
N ALA A 69 -38.67 -21.24 -4.88
CA ALA A 69 -39.75 -20.38 -4.42
C ALA A 69 -39.13 -19.11 -3.82
N LEU A 70 -39.83 -18.01 -3.76
CA LEU A 70 -39.32 -16.76 -3.23
C LEU A 70 -40.01 -16.42 -1.90
N LYS A 71 -39.48 -16.94 -0.79
CA LYS A 71 -39.96 -16.57 0.52
C LYS A 71 -39.02 -15.48 1.08
N LYS A 72 -39.46 -14.22 1.02
CA LYS A 72 -38.68 -13.05 1.38
C LYS A 72 -38.68 -12.76 2.89
N SER A 73 -37.53 -12.34 3.42
CA SER A 73 -37.42 -11.61 4.70
C SER A 73 -37.82 -10.14 4.52
N LYS A 74 -37.83 -9.39 5.61
CA LYS A 74 -37.89 -7.94 5.53
C LYS A 74 -36.54 -7.39 5.05
N PRO A 75 -36.48 -6.36 4.18
CA PRO A 75 -35.24 -5.70 3.84
C PRO A 75 -34.67 -4.97 5.09
N VAL A 76 -33.35 -4.94 5.19
CA VAL A 76 -32.62 -4.27 6.30
C VAL A 76 -31.59 -3.35 5.69
N GLN A 77 -31.60 -2.09 6.07
CA GLN A 77 -30.54 -1.14 5.74
C GLN A 77 -29.40 -1.29 6.76
N LYS A 78 -28.18 -1.32 6.25
CA LYS A 78 -26.96 -1.41 7.07
C LYS A 78 -25.96 -0.33 6.65
N THR A 79 -25.22 0.14 7.62
CA THR A 79 -24.05 0.99 7.47
C THR A 79 -22.92 0.33 8.24
N GLU A 80 -21.81 0.09 7.59
CA GLU A 80 -20.63 -0.54 8.20
C GLU A 80 -19.42 0.38 8.02
N LYS A 81 -18.75 0.69 9.13
CA LYS A 81 -17.47 1.38 9.15
C LYS A 81 -16.38 0.31 9.17
N ILE A 82 -15.52 0.31 8.17
CA ILE A 82 -14.47 -0.67 7.98
C ILE A 82 -13.12 0.04 8.17
N THR A 83 -12.31 -0.46 9.10
CA THR A 83 -10.90 -0.10 9.26
C THR A 83 -10.05 -1.14 8.56
N SER A 84 -9.01 -0.72 7.87
CA SER A 84 -8.11 -1.60 7.15
C SER A 84 -6.65 -1.21 7.38
N PRO A 85 -5.80 -2.14 7.87
CA PRO A 85 -4.42 -1.81 8.20
C PRO A 85 -3.52 -1.62 6.96
N PHE A 86 -3.81 -2.34 5.85
CA PHE A 86 -2.99 -2.34 4.64
C PHE A 86 -3.87 -2.30 3.39
N TYR A 87 -4.42 -1.14 3.11
CA TYR A 87 -5.33 -0.93 2.01
C TYR A 87 -5.31 0.53 1.57
N ARG A 88 -5.90 0.85 0.42
CA ARG A 88 -5.98 2.22 -0.15
C ARG A 88 -6.69 3.25 0.73
N PHE A 89 -7.36 2.80 1.78
CA PHE A 89 -7.99 3.62 2.81
C PHE A 89 -7.72 2.99 4.17
N SER A 90 -7.27 3.76 5.14
CA SER A 90 -7.17 3.28 6.53
C SER A 90 -8.55 3.03 7.14
N GLU A 91 -9.56 3.75 6.67
CA GLU A 91 -10.94 3.65 7.12
C GLU A 91 -11.90 4.11 6.02
N PHE A 92 -13.04 3.43 5.88
CA PHE A 92 -14.12 3.83 4.98
C PHE A 92 -15.48 3.29 5.44
N GLU A 93 -16.55 3.90 4.95
CA GLU A 93 -17.93 3.50 5.22
C GLU A 93 -18.58 2.87 3.99
N VAL A 94 -19.35 1.81 4.20
CA VAL A 94 -20.22 1.21 3.17
C VAL A 94 -21.66 1.18 3.65
N ARG A 95 -22.58 1.51 2.75
CA ARG A 95 -24.01 1.50 3.01
C ARG A 95 -24.72 0.61 2.00
N TYR A 96 -25.64 -0.22 2.48
CA TYR A 96 -26.41 -1.09 1.61
C TYR A 96 -27.77 -1.48 2.21
N ASN A 97 -28.69 -1.88 1.34
CA ASN A 97 -29.91 -2.57 1.72
C ASN A 97 -29.74 -4.07 1.45
N GLU A 98 -29.98 -4.88 2.47
CA GLU A 98 -29.85 -6.34 2.41
C GLU A 98 -31.21 -7.01 2.47
N GLN A 99 -31.45 -8.00 1.63
CA GLN A 99 -32.62 -8.85 1.74
C GLN A 99 -32.26 -10.32 1.46
N LYS A 100 -32.71 -11.20 2.35
CA LYS A 100 -32.56 -12.66 2.24
C LYS A 100 -33.85 -13.29 1.71
N PHE A 101 -33.68 -14.24 0.81
CA PHE A 101 -34.78 -15.04 0.24
C PHE A 101 -34.49 -16.51 0.48
N ALA A 102 -35.39 -17.24 1.15
CA ALA A 102 -35.33 -18.69 1.16
C ALA A 102 -35.88 -19.20 -0.18
N LEU A 103 -35.08 -19.98 -0.89
CA LEU A 103 -35.38 -20.49 -2.22
C LEU A 103 -36.01 -21.88 -2.15
N ASN A 104 -35.43 -22.75 -1.36
CA ASN A 104 -35.89 -24.12 -1.12
C ASN A 104 -35.35 -24.63 0.22
N LYS A 105 -35.49 -25.97 0.47
CA LYS A 105 -34.93 -26.56 1.72
C LYS A 105 -33.41 -26.53 1.82
N ASP A 106 -32.70 -26.39 0.69
CA ASP A 106 -31.28 -26.53 0.61
C ASP A 106 -30.55 -25.17 0.48
N PHE A 107 -31.23 -24.13 -0.08
CA PHE A 107 -30.60 -22.84 -0.35
C PHE A 107 -31.46 -21.63 0.01
N ALA A 108 -30.79 -20.61 0.46
CA ALA A 108 -31.23 -19.21 0.43
C ALA A 108 -30.30 -18.38 -0.46
N ILE A 109 -30.81 -17.26 -0.98
CA ILE A 109 -30.01 -16.23 -1.66
C ILE A 109 -30.13 -14.92 -0.89
N VAL A 110 -29.01 -14.19 -0.77
CA VAL A 110 -28.96 -12.85 -0.18
C VAL A 110 -28.56 -11.87 -1.26
N PHE A 111 -29.28 -10.75 -1.35
CA PHE A 111 -28.91 -9.60 -2.16
C PHE A 111 -28.51 -8.47 -1.24
N ARG A 112 -27.42 -7.78 -1.57
CA ARG A 112 -26.98 -6.48 -1.02
C ARG A 112 -26.93 -5.48 -2.16
N ILE A 113 -27.63 -4.37 -1.98
CA ILE A 113 -27.67 -3.29 -2.97
C ILE A 113 -26.98 -2.09 -2.34
N PHE A 114 -25.81 -1.77 -2.87
CA PHE A 114 -24.97 -0.64 -2.47
C PHE A 114 -25.29 0.59 -3.33
N ASP A 115 -24.81 1.75 -2.91
CA ASP A 115 -24.93 2.97 -3.73
C ASP A 115 -24.12 2.85 -5.04
N ASP A 116 -23.03 2.04 -5.04
CA ASP A 116 -22.11 1.82 -6.16
C ASP A 116 -22.12 0.38 -6.73
N GLY A 117 -23.16 -0.43 -6.41
CA GLY A 117 -23.24 -1.77 -6.98
C GLY A 117 -24.24 -2.70 -6.34
N VAL A 118 -24.25 -3.92 -6.87
CA VAL A 118 -25.14 -5.02 -6.49
C VAL A 118 -24.31 -6.25 -6.21
N ALA A 119 -24.58 -6.93 -5.10
CA ALA A 119 -23.99 -8.22 -4.82
C ALA A 119 -25.03 -9.25 -4.42
N TYR A 120 -24.82 -10.51 -4.81
CA TYR A 120 -25.61 -11.63 -4.29
C TYR A 120 -24.72 -12.82 -3.95
N ARG A 121 -25.21 -13.65 -3.02
CA ARG A 121 -24.59 -14.93 -2.67
C ARG A 121 -25.64 -15.98 -2.31
N PHE A 122 -25.31 -17.24 -2.53
CA PHE A 122 -26.08 -18.35 -1.99
C PHE A 122 -25.60 -18.72 -0.59
N ILE A 123 -26.53 -19.19 0.24
CA ILE A 123 -26.27 -19.76 1.56
C ILE A 123 -26.81 -21.18 1.54
N TYR A 124 -25.97 -22.14 1.85
CA TYR A 124 -26.38 -23.52 1.95
C TYR A 124 -27.08 -23.80 3.29
N LEU A 125 -28.29 -24.36 3.27
CA LEU A 125 -29.12 -24.64 4.43
C LEU A 125 -29.24 -26.15 4.69
N GLY A 126 -28.65 -26.99 3.84
CA GLY A 126 -28.68 -28.43 3.97
C GLY A 126 -27.99 -28.91 5.27
N LYS A 127 -28.39 -30.07 5.75
CA LYS A 127 -27.87 -30.64 7.01
C LYS A 127 -26.67 -31.57 6.81
N LYS A 128 -26.30 -31.87 5.58
CA LYS A 128 -25.18 -32.73 5.18
C LYS A 128 -24.36 -32.03 4.13
N SER A 129 -23.11 -32.42 3.98
CA SER A 129 -22.27 -31.98 2.87
C SER A 129 -22.91 -32.36 1.53
N ALA A 130 -22.74 -31.52 0.52
CA ALA A 130 -23.32 -31.73 -0.83
C ALA A 130 -22.27 -31.42 -1.90
N GLU A 131 -22.44 -32.05 -3.06
CA GLU A 131 -21.63 -31.80 -4.25
C GLU A 131 -22.41 -30.84 -5.17
N ILE A 132 -21.78 -29.73 -5.54
CA ILE A 132 -22.30 -28.75 -6.48
C ILE A 132 -21.77 -29.11 -7.86
N GLU A 133 -22.70 -29.52 -8.75
CA GLU A 133 -22.36 -29.86 -10.15
C GLU A 133 -22.06 -28.58 -10.97
N ASN A 134 -22.86 -27.52 -10.73
CA ASN A 134 -22.69 -26.24 -11.42
C ASN A 134 -23.38 -25.09 -10.66
N GLU A 135 -22.80 -23.89 -10.78
CA GLU A 135 -23.43 -22.61 -10.52
C GLU A 135 -23.76 -21.92 -11.85
N THR A 136 -25.02 -21.55 -12.05
CA THR A 136 -25.41 -20.67 -13.15
C THR A 136 -25.34 -19.23 -12.65
N ALA A 137 -24.47 -18.44 -13.25
CA ALA A 137 -24.41 -16.98 -13.08
C ALA A 137 -24.33 -16.36 -14.48
N ILE A 138 -25.42 -15.73 -14.91
CA ILE A 138 -25.55 -15.08 -16.21
C ILE A 138 -25.78 -13.60 -15.98
N PHE A 139 -24.90 -12.79 -16.55
CA PHE A 139 -24.93 -11.33 -16.51
C PHE A 139 -25.32 -10.84 -17.91
N SER A 140 -26.59 -10.48 -18.09
CA SER A 140 -27.17 -10.11 -19.39
C SER A 140 -27.39 -8.62 -19.48
N PHE A 141 -26.67 -7.94 -20.39
CA PHE A 141 -26.73 -6.49 -20.56
C PHE A 141 -27.91 -6.09 -21.46
N SER A 142 -28.51 -4.94 -21.17
CA SER A 142 -29.64 -4.41 -21.97
C SER A 142 -29.19 -4.02 -23.38
N GLU A 143 -27.94 -3.58 -23.52
CA GLU A 143 -27.32 -3.16 -24.77
C GLU A 143 -26.03 -3.93 -25.04
N ASP A 144 -25.50 -3.83 -26.24
CA ASP A 144 -24.20 -4.40 -26.60
C ASP A 144 -23.09 -3.42 -26.21
N CYS A 145 -22.53 -3.60 -25.02
CA CYS A 145 -21.57 -2.70 -24.39
C CYS A 145 -20.16 -2.89 -24.96
N ASP A 146 -19.35 -1.83 -25.01
CA ASP A 146 -17.90 -1.95 -25.11
C ASP A 146 -17.39 -2.65 -23.84
N SER A 147 -16.42 -3.56 -23.99
CA SER A 147 -15.97 -4.38 -22.86
C SER A 147 -14.45 -4.53 -22.83
N TRP A 148 -13.90 -4.71 -21.62
CA TRP A 148 -12.50 -5.06 -21.38
C TRP A 148 -12.45 -6.44 -20.75
N MET A 149 -11.86 -7.38 -21.48
CA MET A 149 -11.74 -8.80 -21.09
C MET A 149 -10.29 -9.25 -21.21
N SER A 150 -9.82 -10.01 -20.23
CA SER A 150 -8.50 -10.64 -20.24
C SER A 150 -8.65 -12.15 -20.33
N PHE A 151 -8.20 -12.74 -21.44
CA PHE A 151 -8.48 -14.14 -21.76
C PHE A 151 -7.41 -15.09 -21.21
N THR A 152 -7.83 -16.31 -20.95
CA THR A 152 -6.95 -17.41 -20.61
C THR A 152 -6.04 -17.76 -21.78
N THR A 153 -4.78 -18.10 -21.48
CA THR A 153 -3.72 -18.38 -22.47
C THR A 153 -3.43 -19.85 -22.67
N ASN A 154 -3.90 -20.71 -21.76
CA ASN A 154 -3.66 -22.16 -21.83
C ASN A 154 -4.81 -22.85 -22.56
N ASP A 155 -4.63 -23.19 -23.85
CA ASP A 155 -5.66 -23.85 -24.66
C ASP A 155 -5.89 -25.31 -24.26
N LYS A 156 -4.98 -25.97 -23.50
CA LYS A 156 -5.14 -27.35 -23.06
C LYS A 156 -5.98 -27.48 -21.80
N ASP A 157 -5.75 -26.59 -20.84
CA ASP A 157 -6.58 -26.45 -19.64
C ASP A 157 -6.76 -24.96 -19.35
N PRO A 158 -7.87 -24.33 -19.83
CA PRO A 158 -8.09 -22.91 -19.67
C PRO A 158 -8.33 -22.49 -18.21
N PHE A 159 -8.38 -23.44 -17.28
CA PHE A 159 -8.47 -23.18 -15.84
C PHE A 159 -7.11 -23.26 -15.12
N ALA A 160 -6.01 -23.49 -15.86
CA ALA A 160 -4.65 -23.60 -15.31
C ALA A 160 -3.72 -22.59 -15.99
N MET A 161 -3.50 -21.44 -15.34
CA MET A 161 -2.69 -20.33 -15.86
C MET A 161 -2.35 -19.34 -14.77
N ALA A 162 -1.34 -18.50 -15.00
CA ALA A 162 -0.87 -17.48 -14.06
C ALA A 162 -1.78 -16.24 -13.93
N PHE A 163 -2.92 -16.16 -14.61
CA PHE A 163 -3.85 -15.01 -14.61
C PHE A 163 -3.21 -13.68 -15.05
N GLN A 164 -2.32 -13.76 -16.03
CA GLN A 164 -1.54 -12.66 -16.57
C GLN A 164 -1.82 -12.54 -18.07
N ASN A 165 -2.50 -11.50 -18.50
CA ASN A 165 -2.69 -11.19 -19.91
C ASN A 165 -3.14 -9.73 -20.07
N ILE A 166 -2.96 -9.21 -21.28
CA ILE A 166 -3.47 -7.89 -21.68
C ILE A 166 -4.99 -7.92 -21.90
N TYR A 167 -5.62 -6.75 -21.91
CA TYR A 167 -7.05 -6.61 -22.14
C TYR A 167 -7.40 -6.50 -23.64
N SER A 168 -8.42 -7.28 -24.05
CA SER A 168 -9.11 -7.07 -25.31
C SER A 168 -10.23 -6.06 -25.11
N ARG A 169 -10.25 -4.97 -25.90
CA ARG A 169 -11.31 -3.98 -25.91
C ARG A 169 -12.14 -4.13 -27.20
N LYS A 170 -13.36 -4.64 -27.09
CA LYS A 170 -14.32 -4.85 -28.18
C LYS A 170 -15.75 -4.72 -27.67
N LYS A 171 -16.74 -4.66 -28.56
CA LYS A 171 -18.14 -4.93 -28.20
C LYS A 171 -18.25 -6.31 -27.58
N LEU A 172 -19.13 -6.47 -26.60
CA LEU A 172 -19.27 -7.74 -25.88
C LEU A 172 -19.64 -8.89 -26.84
N SER A 173 -20.49 -8.61 -27.84
CA SER A 173 -20.86 -9.57 -28.89
C SER A 173 -19.74 -9.96 -29.85
N GLU A 174 -18.68 -9.16 -29.91
CA GLU A 174 -17.51 -9.34 -30.78
C GLU A 174 -16.30 -9.94 -30.03
N GLN A 175 -16.43 -10.15 -28.72
CA GLN A 175 -15.36 -10.76 -27.91
C GLN A 175 -15.14 -12.22 -28.28
N ASP A 176 -13.92 -12.69 -28.11
CA ASP A 176 -13.57 -14.08 -28.39
C ASP A 176 -14.36 -15.03 -27.50
N ALA A 177 -14.78 -16.18 -28.04
CA ALA A 177 -15.49 -17.23 -27.30
C ALA A 177 -14.57 -18.03 -26.35
N LYS A 178 -13.51 -17.39 -25.82
CA LYS A 178 -12.59 -17.96 -24.83
C LYS A 178 -13.05 -17.60 -23.42
N LEU A 179 -12.52 -18.30 -22.43
CA LEU A 179 -12.71 -17.94 -21.04
C LEU A 179 -11.88 -16.70 -20.70
N SER A 180 -12.51 -15.74 -20.03
CA SER A 180 -11.86 -14.59 -19.41
C SER A 180 -11.84 -14.78 -17.91
N PHE A 181 -10.73 -14.46 -17.27
CA PHE A 181 -10.71 -14.31 -15.81
C PHE A 181 -11.21 -12.93 -15.39
N LEU A 182 -11.56 -12.79 -14.12
CA LEU A 182 -12.09 -11.54 -13.57
C LEU A 182 -10.97 -10.49 -13.37
N PRO A 183 -11.34 -9.19 -13.31
CA PRO A 183 -12.65 -8.60 -13.56
C PRO A 183 -12.96 -8.43 -15.05
N VAL A 184 -14.24 -8.34 -15.38
CA VAL A 184 -14.71 -7.96 -16.71
C VAL A 184 -15.52 -6.68 -16.61
N VAL A 185 -15.16 -5.68 -17.41
CA VAL A 185 -15.81 -4.36 -17.47
C VAL A 185 -16.66 -4.28 -18.73
N ALA A 186 -17.88 -3.77 -18.58
CA ALA A 186 -18.78 -3.43 -19.69
C ALA A 186 -19.22 -1.97 -19.58
N ASP A 187 -18.93 -1.16 -20.59
CA ASP A 187 -19.36 0.24 -20.69
C ASP A 187 -20.77 0.33 -21.27
N CYS A 188 -21.73 0.55 -20.38
CA CYS A 188 -23.15 0.67 -20.74
C CYS A 188 -23.57 2.14 -20.97
N GLY A 189 -22.63 3.00 -21.32
CA GLY A 189 -22.84 4.42 -21.63
C GLY A 189 -23.07 5.27 -20.39
N LYS A 190 -24.15 5.06 -19.63
CA LYS A 190 -24.46 5.82 -18.41
C LYS A 190 -23.55 5.42 -17.23
N VAL A 191 -23.25 4.14 -17.14
CA VAL A 191 -22.36 3.56 -16.13
C VAL A 191 -21.49 2.49 -16.76
N LYS A 192 -20.31 2.29 -16.18
CA LYS A 192 -19.56 1.04 -16.40
C LYS A 192 -19.99 0.03 -15.35
N ALA A 193 -20.40 -1.16 -15.82
CA ALA A 193 -20.75 -2.29 -14.98
C ALA A 193 -19.57 -3.28 -14.97
N THR A 194 -19.00 -3.52 -13.80
CA THR A 194 -17.89 -4.46 -13.65
C THR A 194 -18.32 -5.69 -12.90
N VAL A 195 -18.10 -6.86 -13.50
CA VAL A 195 -18.40 -8.16 -12.86
C VAL A 195 -17.16 -8.60 -12.07
N LEU A 196 -17.37 -8.88 -10.76
CA LEU A 196 -16.38 -9.24 -9.78
C LEU A 196 -16.89 -10.34 -8.86
N GLU A 197 -16.03 -10.85 -7.99
CA GLU A 197 -16.40 -11.78 -6.91
C GLU A 197 -15.67 -11.47 -5.62
N SER A 198 -16.19 -11.95 -4.49
CA SER A 198 -15.52 -11.80 -3.17
C SER A 198 -15.85 -12.97 -2.24
N ASP A 199 -15.01 -13.15 -1.21
CA ASP A 199 -15.17 -14.15 -0.15
C ASP A 199 -15.20 -15.59 -0.69
N LEU A 200 -14.19 -15.94 -1.49
CA LEU A 200 -14.14 -17.16 -2.27
C LEU A 200 -14.00 -18.43 -1.40
N GLU A 201 -13.13 -18.43 -0.46
CA GLU A 201 -12.75 -19.39 0.59
C GLU A 201 -12.91 -20.89 0.30
N HIS A 202 -14.12 -21.41 0.11
CA HIS A 202 -14.44 -22.85 -0.09
C HIS A 202 -15.12 -23.13 -1.42
N PHE A 203 -14.85 -22.31 -2.44
CA PHE A 203 -15.51 -22.44 -3.72
C PHE A 203 -14.56 -22.06 -4.87
N PRO A 204 -14.71 -22.62 -6.08
CA PRO A 204 -13.86 -22.24 -7.20
C PRO A 204 -14.12 -20.81 -7.66
N GLY A 205 -13.07 -20.15 -8.16
CA GLY A 205 -13.15 -18.83 -8.78
C GLY A 205 -13.94 -18.87 -10.10
N MET A 206 -14.60 -17.75 -10.40
CA MET A 206 -15.44 -17.60 -11.57
C MET A 206 -14.63 -17.14 -12.78
N PHE A 207 -14.77 -17.84 -13.91
CA PHE A 207 -14.40 -17.36 -15.23
C PHE A 207 -15.65 -16.93 -15.98
N LEU A 208 -15.51 -16.01 -16.93
CA LEU A 208 -16.61 -15.51 -17.74
C LEU A 208 -16.35 -15.80 -19.22
N GLN A 209 -17.41 -16.14 -19.94
CA GLN A 209 -17.40 -16.29 -21.38
C GLN A 209 -18.46 -15.38 -21.98
N ALA A 210 -18.07 -14.61 -22.99
CA ALA A 210 -18.99 -13.78 -23.74
C ALA A 210 -19.90 -14.65 -24.64
N ASP A 211 -21.22 -14.33 -24.66
CA ASP A 211 -22.22 -14.92 -25.52
C ASP A 211 -23.25 -13.86 -25.91
N GLY A 212 -23.03 -13.21 -27.04
CA GLY A 212 -23.80 -12.05 -27.46
C GLY A 212 -23.66 -10.91 -26.46
N LYS A 213 -24.78 -10.46 -25.88
CA LYS A 213 -24.80 -9.41 -24.85
C LYS A 213 -24.67 -9.94 -23.42
N CYS A 214 -24.31 -11.21 -23.27
CA CYS A 214 -24.26 -11.86 -21.96
C CYS A 214 -22.83 -12.28 -21.61
N LEU A 215 -22.55 -12.29 -20.31
CA LEU A 215 -21.41 -12.98 -19.72
C LEU A 215 -21.93 -14.21 -18.99
N LYS A 216 -21.40 -15.38 -19.30
CA LYS A 216 -21.75 -16.64 -18.65
C LYS A 216 -20.62 -17.15 -17.78
N ALA A 217 -20.92 -17.46 -16.54
CA ALA A 217 -19.96 -18.04 -15.61
C ALA A 217 -19.56 -19.46 -16.00
N ASN A 218 -18.28 -19.75 -15.84
CA ASN A 218 -17.68 -21.07 -15.94
C ASN A 218 -16.77 -21.29 -14.74
N PHE A 219 -16.70 -22.55 -14.28
CA PHE A 219 -15.91 -22.90 -13.09
C PHE A 219 -15.06 -24.13 -13.37
N ALA A 220 -13.83 -24.11 -12.84
CA ALA A 220 -13.00 -25.30 -12.84
C ALA A 220 -13.68 -26.41 -12.04
N LYS A 221 -13.74 -27.61 -12.61
CA LYS A 221 -14.23 -28.77 -11.88
C LYS A 221 -13.24 -29.20 -10.80
N TYR A 222 -13.76 -29.80 -9.74
CA TYR A 222 -13.00 -30.26 -8.59
C TYR A 222 -11.89 -31.23 -9.01
N PRO A 223 -10.64 -31.05 -8.56
CA PRO A 223 -9.54 -31.94 -8.87
C PRO A 223 -9.77 -33.36 -8.34
N LYS A 224 -9.52 -34.35 -9.17
CA LYS A 224 -9.57 -35.78 -8.80
C LYS A 224 -8.17 -36.38 -8.65
N LYS A 225 -7.26 -35.99 -9.55
CA LYS A 225 -5.89 -36.48 -9.55
C LYS A 225 -4.92 -35.36 -9.88
N PHE A 226 -3.77 -35.40 -9.23
CA PHE A 226 -2.64 -34.51 -9.51
C PHE A 226 -1.45 -35.32 -10.04
N ASP A 227 -0.77 -34.77 -11.03
CA ASP A 227 0.55 -35.22 -11.47
C ASP A 227 1.58 -34.09 -11.28
N LYS A 228 2.87 -34.41 -11.21
CA LYS A 228 3.96 -33.41 -10.97
C LYS A 228 4.66 -33.05 -12.28
N TYR A 229 5.03 -31.78 -12.39
CA TYR A 229 5.98 -31.35 -13.40
C TYR A 229 7.40 -31.85 -13.05
N PRO A 230 8.28 -32.06 -14.04
CA PRO A 230 9.66 -32.54 -13.81
C PRO A 230 10.57 -31.44 -13.18
N TRP A 231 10.07 -30.26 -12.96
CA TRP A 231 10.84 -29.14 -12.39
C TRP A 231 10.03 -28.43 -11.29
N ARG A 232 10.72 -27.72 -10.40
CA ARG A 232 10.16 -26.92 -9.30
C ARG A 232 9.23 -27.68 -8.34
N GLY A 233 9.07 -28.99 -8.51
CA GLY A 233 8.12 -29.79 -7.72
C GLY A 233 6.66 -29.38 -7.89
N MET A 234 6.34 -28.55 -8.87
CA MET A 234 4.98 -28.08 -9.15
C MET A 234 4.06 -29.23 -9.52
N SER A 235 2.80 -29.13 -9.14
CA SER A 235 1.76 -30.11 -9.50
C SER A 235 0.70 -29.47 -10.41
N TYR A 236 0.10 -30.29 -11.26
CA TYR A 236 -1.02 -29.91 -12.11
C TYR A 236 -2.16 -30.92 -11.99
N VAL A 237 -3.39 -30.46 -12.26
CA VAL A 237 -4.57 -31.32 -12.24
C VAL A 237 -4.61 -32.14 -13.51
N SER A 238 -4.46 -33.47 -13.40
CA SER A 238 -4.50 -34.39 -14.55
C SER A 238 -5.88 -35.03 -14.77
N GLU A 239 -6.72 -35.10 -13.74
CA GLU A 239 -8.12 -35.56 -13.83
C GLU A 239 -9.01 -34.68 -12.94
N ARG A 240 -10.22 -34.41 -13.39
CA ARG A 240 -11.23 -33.64 -12.67
C ARG A 240 -12.49 -34.47 -12.42
N GLU A 241 -13.21 -34.18 -11.36
CA GLU A 241 -14.54 -34.77 -11.04
C GLU A 241 -15.65 -34.17 -11.94
N ASN A 242 -16.87 -34.65 -11.76
CA ASN A 242 -18.05 -34.14 -12.51
C ASN A 242 -18.71 -32.92 -11.82
N PHE A 243 -18.28 -32.53 -10.65
CA PHE A 243 -18.77 -31.40 -9.87
C PHE A 243 -17.70 -30.34 -9.70
N ILE A 244 -18.12 -29.13 -9.31
CA ILE A 244 -17.22 -27.98 -9.14
C ILE A 244 -16.78 -27.77 -7.70
N ALA A 245 -17.65 -28.12 -6.72
CA ALA A 245 -17.36 -27.89 -5.31
C ALA A 245 -18.02 -28.92 -4.37
N LYS A 246 -17.41 -29.13 -3.21
CA LYS A 246 -18.00 -29.78 -2.03
C LYS A 246 -18.30 -28.70 -0.99
N ILE A 247 -19.54 -28.65 -0.53
CA ILE A 247 -19.97 -27.66 0.46
C ILE A 247 -20.48 -28.34 1.72
N ASN A 248 -20.36 -27.65 2.85
CA ASN A 248 -20.78 -28.12 4.15
C ASN A 248 -21.99 -27.34 4.69
N PRO A 249 -22.72 -27.89 5.68
CA PRO A 249 -23.83 -27.17 6.30
C PRO A 249 -23.44 -25.77 6.78
N ASN A 250 -24.26 -24.80 6.41
CA ASN A 250 -24.10 -23.36 6.66
C ASN A 250 -23.00 -22.65 5.88
N ASP A 251 -22.38 -23.28 4.88
CA ASP A 251 -21.43 -22.59 4.02
C ASP A 251 -22.12 -21.43 3.29
N ASN A 252 -21.43 -20.32 3.26
CA ASN A 252 -21.74 -19.18 2.41
C ASN A 252 -20.93 -19.33 1.12
N LEU A 253 -21.62 -19.34 -0.03
CA LEU A 253 -20.93 -19.32 -1.30
C LEU A 253 -20.40 -17.91 -1.58
N PRO A 254 -19.47 -17.74 -2.52
CA PRO A 254 -18.89 -16.42 -2.83
C PRO A 254 -19.93 -15.38 -3.23
N TRP A 255 -19.61 -14.12 -2.99
CA TRP A 255 -20.37 -13.00 -3.54
C TRP A 255 -20.10 -12.86 -5.03
N ARG A 256 -21.16 -12.75 -5.82
CA ARG A 256 -21.14 -12.30 -7.22
C ARG A 256 -21.50 -10.82 -7.22
N ILE A 257 -20.62 -10.00 -7.78
CA ILE A 257 -20.68 -8.54 -7.65
C ILE A 257 -20.84 -7.91 -9.03
N ILE A 258 -21.68 -6.91 -9.12
CA ILE A 258 -21.81 -5.98 -10.24
C ILE A 258 -21.54 -4.60 -9.67
N SER A 259 -20.32 -4.07 -9.86
CA SER A 259 -20.00 -2.70 -9.51
C SER A 259 -20.53 -1.77 -10.58
N LEU A 260 -21.08 -0.61 -10.18
CA LEU A 260 -21.67 0.38 -11.10
C LEU A 260 -20.95 1.72 -10.85
N THR A 261 -20.23 2.22 -11.86
CA THR A 261 -19.45 3.46 -11.76
C THR A 261 -19.86 4.44 -12.86
N GLU A 262 -20.12 5.70 -12.51
CA GLU A 262 -20.51 6.75 -13.47
C GLU A 262 -19.33 7.31 -14.26
N ASN A 263 -18.15 7.26 -13.66
CA ASN A 263 -16.93 7.72 -14.30
C ASN A 263 -15.75 6.80 -13.94
N ASP A 264 -14.72 6.84 -14.76
CA ASP A 264 -13.58 5.95 -14.65
C ASP A 264 -12.81 6.15 -13.33
N ALA A 265 -12.76 7.38 -12.81
CA ALA A 265 -12.04 7.69 -11.56
C ALA A 265 -12.61 6.96 -10.31
N GLN A 266 -13.86 6.48 -10.37
CA GLN A 266 -14.44 5.69 -9.28
C GLN A 266 -13.95 4.24 -9.27
N MET A 267 -13.50 3.71 -10.41
CA MET A 267 -13.16 2.29 -10.56
C MET A 267 -11.94 1.87 -9.69
N PRO A 268 -10.77 2.53 -9.75
CA PRO A 268 -9.60 2.12 -8.99
C PRO A 268 -9.78 2.19 -7.47
N VAL A 269 -10.77 2.94 -7.01
CA VAL A 269 -11.07 3.14 -5.57
C VAL A 269 -12.33 2.41 -5.10
N SER A 270 -12.90 1.51 -5.92
CA SER A 270 -14.02 0.67 -5.51
C SER A 270 -13.64 -0.25 -4.35
N ASN A 271 -14.50 -0.31 -3.33
CA ASN A 271 -14.25 -1.06 -2.09
C ASN A 271 -15.12 -2.32 -1.96
N LEU A 272 -15.97 -2.64 -2.95
CA LEU A 272 -16.98 -3.70 -2.84
C LEU A 272 -16.36 -5.07 -2.56
N VAL A 273 -15.26 -5.42 -3.25
CA VAL A 273 -14.58 -6.71 -3.05
C VAL A 273 -14.05 -6.83 -1.62
N TYR A 274 -13.37 -5.80 -1.14
CA TYR A 274 -12.85 -5.79 0.23
C TYR A 274 -13.98 -5.79 1.27
N ALA A 275 -14.99 -4.95 1.10
CA ALA A 275 -16.12 -4.80 2.03
C ALA A 275 -16.99 -6.06 2.16
N LEU A 276 -17.09 -6.86 1.11
CA LEU A 276 -17.89 -8.08 1.09
C LEU A 276 -17.16 -9.31 1.64
N ASN A 277 -15.84 -9.25 1.80
CA ASN A 277 -15.08 -10.33 2.42
C ASN A 277 -15.26 -10.34 3.94
N SER A 278 -14.95 -11.47 4.55
CA SER A 278 -14.99 -11.66 6.00
C SER A 278 -14.03 -10.70 6.72
N PRO A 279 -14.38 -10.22 7.93
CA PRO A 279 -13.50 -9.39 8.74
C PRO A 279 -12.19 -10.09 9.12
N ASN A 280 -11.22 -9.30 9.61
CA ASN A 280 -9.93 -9.77 10.10
C ASN A 280 -10.07 -10.96 11.07
N ARG A 281 -9.40 -12.07 10.77
CA ARG A 281 -9.41 -13.33 11.53
C ARG A 281 -8.14 -13.58 12.32
N ILE A 282 -7.07 -12.79 12.07
CA ILE A 282 -5.79 -12.99 12.75
C ILE A 282 -5.62 -12.12 14.00
N GLY A 283 -6.55 -11.18 14.24
CA GLY A 283 -6.52 -10.30 15.39
C GLY A 283 -5.48 -9.20 15.25
N ASN A 284 -4.40 -9.25 16.05
CA ASN A 284 -3.35 -8.24 16.03
C ASN A 284 -2.56 -8.24 14.70
N THR A 285 -2.41 -7.05 14.10
CA THR A 285 -1.69 -6.82 12.85
C THR A 285 -0.44 -5.93 13.01
N ASP A 286 -0.09 -5.53 14.24
CA ASP A 286 1.01 -4.60 14.50
C ASP A 286 2.40 -5.15 14.09
N TRP A 287 2.51 -6.47 13.97
CA TRP A 287 3.73 -7.14 13.52
C TRP A 287 3.92 -7.12 12.00
N ILE A 288 2.90 -6.76 11.23
CA ILE A 288 2.95 -6.68 9.78
C ILE A 288 3.52 -5.30 9.39
N VAL A 289 4.53 -5.31 8.55
CA VAL A 289 5.14 -4.09 8.02
C VAL A 289 4.84 -4.01 6.53
N SER A 290 4.23 -2.93 6.07
CA SER A 290 4.15 -2.62 4.64
C SER A 290 5.42 -1.89 4.22
N GLY A 291 5.85 -2.05 2.98
CA GLY A 291 7.08 -1.38 2.56
C GLY A 291 7.59 -1.79 1.20
N LYS A 292 8.85 -1.49 0.95
CA LYS A 292 9.55 -1.80 -0.29
C LYS A 292 10.59 -2.90 -0.09
N SER A 293 10.81 -3.64 -1.15
CA SER A 293 11.82 -4.68 -1.19
C SER A 293 12.81 -4.47 -2.34
N ALA A 294 14.10 -4.60 -2.06
CA ALA A 294 15.04 -4.85 -3.13
C ALA A 294 14.83 -6.29 -3.64
N TRP A 295 14.85 -6.45 -4.97
CA TRP A 295 14.51 -7.70 -5.64
C TRP A 295 15.53 -8.05 -6.71
N ASP A 296 15.96 -9.31 -6.73
CA ASP A 296 17.12 -9.77 -7.50
C ASP A 296 16.78 -10.39 -8.88
N TRP A 297 15.56 -10.91 -9.03
CA TRP A 297 15.23 -11.79 -10.14
C TRP A 297 15.07 -11.05 -11.49
N TRP A 298 14.36 -9.93 -11.52
CA TRP A 298 14.08 -9.24 -12.77
C TRP A 298 15.35 -8.68 -13.42
N ASN A 299 16.25 -8.12 -12.61
CA ASN A 299 17.52 -7.57 -13.09
C ASN A 299 18.58 -8.63 -13.40
N ASP A 300 18.28 -9.92 -13.21
CA ASP A 300 19.16 -11.07 -13.49
C ASP A 300 20.52 -10.98 -12.76
N TRP A 301 20.50 -10.49 -11.51
CA TRP A 301 21.69 -10.22 -10.68
C TRP A 301 22.73 -9.35 -11.38
N ASN A 302 22.32 -8.48 -12.30
CA ASN A 302 23.16 -7.65 -13.18
C ASN A 302 23.70 -6.44 -12.43
N ILE A 303 24.55 -6.65 -11.45
CA ILE A 303 25.23 -5.61 -10.67
C ILE A 303 26.60 -5.27 -11.24
N LYS A 304 27.05 -4.04 -11.05
CA LYS A 304 28.31 -3.50 -11.58
C LYS A 304 29.15 -2.90 -10.45
N GLY A 305 30.49 -2.87 -10.64
CA GLY A 305 31.42 -2.17 -9.75
C GLY A 305 31.67 -2.89 -8.43
N VAL A 306 31.46 -4.21 -8.38
CA VAL A 306 31.71 -5.07 -7.22
C VAL A 306 32.97 -5.90 -7.43
N ASP A 307 33.60 -6.38 -6.37
CA ASP A 307 34.82 -7.17 -6.38
C ASP A 307 34.56 -8.69 -6.23
N PHE A 308 33.31 -9.11 -6.40
CA PHE A 308 32.89 -10.51 -6.38
C PHE A 308 32.09 -10.87 -7.64
N GLN A 309 31.92 -12.15 -7.91
CA GLN A 309 31.07 -12.61 -8.99
C GLN A 309 29.60 -12.54 -8.58
N ALA A 310 28.81 -11.71 -9.28
CA ALA A 310 27.38 -11.60 -9.06
C ALA A 310 26.63 -12.87 -9.49
N GLY A 311 25.52 -13.16 -8.81
CA GLY A 311 24.67 -14.30 -9.04
C GLY A 311 23.93 -14.72 -7.76
N ILE A 312 23.38 -15.91 -7.73
CA ILE A 312 22.67 -16.44 -6.56
C ILE A 312 23.71 -16.92 -5.54
N ASN A 313 24.22 -16.00 -4.74
CA ASN A 313 25.24 -16.28 -3.72
C ASN A 313 25.19 -15.27 -2.57
N THR A 314 25.85 -15.62 -1.48
CA THR A 314 25.86 -14.84 -0.23
C THR A 314 26.33 -13.41 -0.40
N GLU A 315 27.39 -13.17 -1.20
CA GLU A 315 27.97 -11.82 -1.37
C GLU A 315 27.03 -10.90 -2.17
N THR A 316 26.36 -11.42 -3.20
CA THR A 316 25.33 -10.69 -3.95
C THR A 316 24.18 -10.27 -3.03
N TYR A 317 23.66 -11.18 -2.22
CA TYR A 317 22.55 -10.84 -1.33
C TYR A 317 22.96 -9.88 -0.20
N LYS A 318 24.19 -9.91 0.29
CA LYS A 318 24.71 -8.87 1.21
C LYS A 318 24.69 -7.49 0.54
N TYR A 319 25.10 -7.41 -0.71
CA TYR A 319 25.06 -6.16 -1.49
C TYR A 319 23.64 -5.60 -1.62
N PHE A 320 22.65 -6.47 -1.90
CA PHE A 320 21.24 -6.07 -1.92
C PHE A 320 20.73 -5.64 -0.53
N ILE A 321 21.15 -6.32 0.53
CA ILE A 321 20.82 -5.95 1.92
C ILE A 321 21.42 -4.60 2.29
N ASP A 322 22.68 -4.33 1.94
CA ASP A 322 23.33 -3.05 2.20
C ASP A 322 22.63 -1.90 1.46
N PHE A 323 22.26 -2.12 0.21
CA PHE A 323 21.46 -1.17 -0.56
C PHE A 323 20.09 -0.91 0.10
N ALA A 324 19.38 -1.97 0.47
CA ALA A 324 18.09 -1.84 1.15
C ALA A 324 18.22 -1.04 2.45
N ALA A 325 19.24 -1.33 3.25
CA ALA A 325 19.51 -0.63 4.50
C ALA A 325 19.82 0.86 4.28
N SER A 326 20.68 1.18 3.30
CA SER A 326 21.09 2.57 3.04
C SER A 326 19.93 3.45 2.55
N HIS A 327 18.98 2.86 1.81
CA HIS A 327 17.79 3.54 1.29
C HIS A 327 16.51 3.31 2.12
N SER A 328 16.65 2.70 3.32
CA SER A 328 15.53 2.44 4.23
C SER A 328 14.40 1.60 3.61
N LEU A 329 14.75 0.67 2.74
CA LEU A 329 13.82 -0.35 2.27
C LEU A 329 13.62 -1.38 3.39
N GLU A 330 12.39 -1.79 3.57
CA GLU A 330 12.00 -2.70 4.66
C GLU A 330 12.47 -4.14 4.42
N TYR A 331 12.65 -4.54 3.14
CA TYR A 331 12.86 -5.93 2.78
C TYR A 331 13.90 -6.14 1.67
N VAL A 332 14.39 -7.36 1.64
CA VAL A 332 15.05 -7.98 0.48
C VAL A 332 14.36 -9.32 0.20
N ILE A 333 14.00 -9.56 -1.06
CA ILE A 333 13.50 -10.86 -1.53
C ILE A 333 14.67 -11.66 -2.10
N LEU A 334 14.84 -12.89 -1.61
CA LEU A 334 15.63 -13.93 -2.27
C LEU A 334 14.64 -14.72 -3.14
N ASP A 335 14.64 -14.44 -4.45
CA ASP A 335 13.73 -15.05 -5.41
C ASP A 335 14.16 -16.45 -5.81
N GLU A 336 13.61 -17.05 -6.87
CA GLU A 336 13.87 -18.43 -7.28
C GLU A 336 15.38 -18.70 -7.43
N GLY A 337 15.85 -19.79 -6.80
CA GLY A 337 17.22 -20.27 -6.95
C GLY A 337 18.02 -20.34 -5.64
N TRP A 338 17.54 -19.76 -4.53
CA TRP A 338 18.21 -19.90 -3.24
C TRP A 338 18.19 -21.34 -2.69
N TYR A 339 17.29 -22.19 -3.17
CA TYR A 339 17.30 -23.64 -2.99
C TYR A 339 17.24 -24.36 -4.35
N ASP A 340 17.61 -25.65 -4.41
CA ASP A 340 17.59 -26.44 -5.64
C ASP A 340 16.14 -26.71 -6.09
N SER A 341 15.65 -25.91 -7.02
CA SER A 341 14.28 -26.01 -7.54
C SER A 341 14.00 -27.34 -8.26
N LYS A 342 15.04 -28.04 -8.78
CA LYS A 342 14.88 -29.36 -9.41
C LYS A 342 14.58 -30.45 -8.38
N LYS A 343 15.14 -30.31 -7.18
CA LYS A 343 14.88 -31.24 -6.07
C LYS A 343 13.66 -30.81 -5.26
N ALA A 344 13.23 -29.58 -5.41
CA ALA A 344 12.17 -28.95 -4.62
C ALA A 344 12.40 -29.04 -3.10
N ASP A 345 13.66 -29.05 -2.69
CA ASP A 345 14.06 -29.20 -1.29
C ASP A 345 14.26 -27.83 -0.65
N ILE A 346 13.15 -27.21 -0.31
CA ILE A 346 13.13 -25.88 0.30
C ILE A 346 13.82 -25.82 1.67
N MET A 347 14.05 -26.97 2.34
CA MET A 347 14.69 -26.99 3.66
C MET A 347 16.22 -26.89 3.59
N ASN A 348 16.81 -27.04 2.42
CA ASN A 348 18.26 -27.01 2.20
C ASN A 348 18.64 -25.95 1.16
N PRO A 349 19.11 -24.76 1.57
CA PRO A 349 19.67 -23.77 0.65
C PRO A 349 20.81 -24.36 -0.20
N ILE A 350 21.05 -23.82 -1.38
CA ILE A 350 22.22 -24.18 -2.20
C ILE A 350 23.53 -23.80 -1.47
N ALA A 351 24.62 -24.47 -1.81
CA ALA A 351 25.92 -24.31 -1.11
C ALA A 351 26.44 -22.85 -1.14
N ASP A 352 26.13 -22.10 -2.20
CA ASP A 352 26.60 -20.74 -2.40
C ASP A 352 25.79 -19.70 -1.58
N VAL A 353 24.65 -20.11 -0.98
CA VAL A 353 23.78 -19.24 -0.18
C VAL A 353 23.82 -19.64 1.29
N ASN A 354 24.53 -18.88 2.10
CA ASN A 354 24.52 -19.01 3.56
C ASN A 354 23.31 -18.26 4.15
N LEU A 355 22.13 -18.86 4.06
CA LEU A 355 20.88 -18.21 4.44
C LEU A 355 20.86 -17.75 5.90
N LYS A 356 21.44 -18.53 6.82
CA LYS A 356 21.52 -18.15 8.24
C LYS A 356 22.35 -16.90 8.45
N GLU A 357 23.48 -16.77 7.78
CA GLU A 357 24.33 -15.60 7.80
C GLU A 357 23.60 -14.38 7.21
N LEU A 358 22.93 -14.56 6.05
CA LEU A 358 22.18 -13.49 5.39
C LEU A 358 21.06 -12.95 6.27
N ILE A 359 20.30 -13.79 6.93
CA ILE A 359 19.21 -13.38 7.83
C ILE A 359 19.77 -12.60 9.04
N SER A 360 20.87 -13.05 9.63
CA SER A 360 21.55 -12.31 10.71
C SER A 360 22.04 -10.96 10.20
N TYR A 361 22.72 -10.96 9.06
CA TYR A 361 23.25 -9.75 8.42
C TYR A 361 22.18 -8.71 8.09
N ALA A 362 21.03 -9.16 7.61
CA ALA A 362 19.88 -8.30 7.32
C ALA A 362 19.22 -7.75 8.60
N ASN A 363 19.02 -8.61 9.61
CA ASN A 363 18.44 -8.20 10.89
C ASN A 363 19.29 -7.15 11.59
N ASP A 364 20.64 -7.28 11.56
CA ASP A 364 21.57 -6.30 12.14
C ASP A 364 21.46 -4.92 11.46
N ARG A 365 20.89 -4.87 10.26
CA ARG A 365 20.67 -3.66 9.44
C ARG A 365 19.23 -3.16 9.42
N GLY A 366 18.35 -3.84 10.14
CA GLY A 366 16.92 -3.51 10.15
C GLY A 366 16.17 -3.89 8.86
N VAL A 367 16.73 -4.81 8.06
CA VAL A 367 16.13 -5.28 6.81
C VAL A 367 15.52 -6.66 7.01
N GLY A 368 14.28 -6.85 6.59
CA GLY A 368 13.59 -8.14 6.61
C GLY A 368 13.96 -9.00 5.39
N VAL A 369 14.15 -10.30 5.60
CA VAL A 369 14.34 -11.25 4.49
C VAL A 369 13.01 -11.92 4.16
N VAL A 370 12.63 -11.90 2.88
CA VAL A 370 11.49 -12.62 2.31
C VAL A 370 12.02 -13.68 1.36
N LEU A 371 11.47 -14.89 1.42
CA LEU A 371 11.93 -16.03 0.62
C LEU A 371 10.89 -16.39 -0.44
N TRP A 372 11.34 -16.69 -1.64
CA TRP A 372 10.50 -17.25 -2.68
C TRP A 372 10.23 -18.74 -2.43
N ALA A 373 9.02 -19.20 -2.75
CA ALA A 373 8.63 -20.61 -2.65
C ALA A 373 7.48 -20.95 -3.61
N VAL A 374 7.28 -22.25 -3.88
CA VAL A 374 6.19 -22.77 -4.70
C VAL A 374 5.01 -23.19 -3.82
N PHE A 375 3.78 -22.86 -4.19
CA PHE A 375 2.56 -23.11 -3.40
C PHE A 375 2.40 -24.53 -2.91
N ASN A 376 2.49 -25.53 -3.76
CA ASN A 376 2.30 -26.93 -3.35
C ASN A 376 3.45 -27.45 -2.50
N ILE A 377 4.67 -26.94 -2.66
CA ILE A 377 5.82 -27.32 -1.81
C ILE A 377 5.61 -26.80 -0.39
N VAL A 378 5.14 -25.57 -0.26
CA VAL A 378 4.81 -24.98 1.05
C VAL A 378 3.66 -25.74 1.69
N ASP A 379 2.59 -26.04 0.96
CA ASP A 379 1.40 -26.73 1.51
C ASP A 379 1.71 -28.17 1.95
N GLU A 380 2.56 -28.91 1.22
CA GLU A 380 2.96 -30.28 1.55
C GLU A 380 3.63 -30.39 2.94
N ASN A 381 4.38 -29.35 3.38
CA ASN A 381 5.12 -29.33 4.64
C ASN A 381 4.95 -28.02 5.43
N LEU A 382 3.75 -27.46 5.40
CA LEU A 382 3.40 -26.12 5.85
C LEU A 382 3.88 -25.78 7.27
N ASP A 383 3.60 -26.64 8.25
CA ASP A 383 3.99 -26.44 9.66
C ASP A 383 5.50 -26.40 9.84
N GLN A 384 6.21 -27.31 9.19
CA GLN A 384 7.66 -27.42 9.31
C GLN A 384 8.35 -26.22 8.68
N ILE A 385 7.97 -25.85 7.44
CA ILE A 385 8.59 -24.77 6.68
C ILE A 385 8.41 -23.43 7.42
N PHE A 386 7.20 -23.05 7.76
CA PHE A 386 6.94 -21.75 8.37
C PHE A 386 7.52 -21.64 9.78
N SER A 387 7.38 -22.70 10.60
CA SER A 387 7.99 -22.71 11.94
C SER A 387 9.52 -22.65 11.88
N HIS A 388 10.16 -23.32 10.91
CA HIS A 388 11.60 -23.31 10.75
C HIS A 388 12.13 -21.93 10.37
N TYR A 389 11.57 -21.34 9.31
CA TYR A 389 12.04 -20.06 8.79
C TYR A 389 11.66 -18.85 9.65
N ALA A 390 10.49 -18.88 10.29
CA ALA A 390 10.12 -17.87 11.28
C ALA A 390 11.09 -17.86 12.48
N LYS A 391 11.47 -19.03 13.00
CA LYS A 391 12.48 -19.17 14.07
C LYS A 391 13.87 -18.70 13.65
N MET A 392 14.21 -18.83 12.37
CA MET A 392 15.47 -18.35 11.81
C MET A 392 15.48 -16.81 11.68
N GLY A 393 14.30 -16.16 11.63
CA GLY A 393 14.14 -14.71 11.54
C GLY A 393 13.66 -14.20 10.18
N VAL A 394 13.23 -15.09 9.28
CA VAL A 394 12.56 -14.74 8.02
C VAL A 394 11.28 -13.97 8.32
N LYS A 395 10.97 -12.95 7.52
CA LYS A 395 9.80 -12.07 7.71
C LYS A 395 8.60 -12.44 6.84
N GLY A 396 8.81 -13.18 5.77
CA GLY A 396 7.72 -13.55 4.87
C GLY A 396 8.13 -14.43 3.71
N PHE A 397 7.14 -14.71 2.87
CA PHE A 397 7.33 -15.49 1.65
C PHE A 397 6.64 -14.83 0.46
N LYS A 398 7.34 -14.80 -0.68
CA LYS A 398 6.76 -14.68 -2.00
C LYS A 398 6.42 -16.10 -2.44
N ILE A 399 5.12 -16.43 -2.51
CA ILE A 399 4.68 -17.79 -2.86
C ILE A 399 4.08 -17.77 -4.26
N ASP A 400 4.61 -18.60 -5.14
CA ASP A 400 4.41 -18.54 -6.56
C ASP A 400 3.85 -19.85 -7.15
N PHE A 401 3.33 -19.75 -8.40
CA PHE A 401 2.85 -20.89 -9.20
C PHE A 401 1.67 -21.64 -8.58
N LEU A 402 0.63 -20.94 -8.09
CA LEU A 402 -0.67 -21.56 -7.83
C LEU A 402 -1.36 -21.93 -9.14
N ASP A 403 -1.38 -21.00 -10.11
CA ASP A 403 -1.80 -21.12 -11.50
C ASP A 403 -3.19 -21.72 -11.72
N ARG A 404 -4.06 -21.67 -10.74
CA ARG A 404 -5.42 -22.19 -10.77
C ARG A 404 -6.27 -21.63 -9.64
N ASN A 405 -7.61 -21.74 -9.76
CA ASN A 405 -8.58 -21.27 -8.77
C ASN A 405 -9.72 -22.27 -8.54
N ASP A 406 -9.50 -23.57 -8.77
CA ASP A 406 -10.45 -24.58 -8.31
C ASP A 406 -10.53 -24.57 -6.77
N GLN A 407 -11.56 -25.20 -6.21
CA GLN A 407 -11.80 -25.20 -4.77
C GLN A 407 -10.57 -25.59 -3.96
N THR A 408 -9.81 -26.61 -4.37
CA THR A 408 -8.65 -27.09 -3.61
C THR A 408 -7.51 -26.09 -3.63
N ALA A 409 -7.33 -25.36 -4.73
CA ALA A 409 -6.33 -24.28 -4.82
C ALA A 409 -6.70 -23.10 -3.93
N VAL A 410 -7.96 -22.70 -3.94
CA VAL A 410 -8.45 -21.63 -3.06
C VAL A 410 -8.27 -22.00 -1.59
N GLU A 411 -8.69 -23.20 -1.20
CA GLU A 411 -8.51 -23.69 0.18
C GLU A 411 -7.04 -23.79 0.60
N MET A 412 -6.14 -24.17 -0.33
CA MET A 412 -4.69 -24.17 -0.11
C MET A 412 -4.19 -22.77 0.25
N ALA A 413 -4.57 -21.75 -0.54
CA ALA A 413 -4.16 -20.37 -0.30
C ALA A 413 -4.62 -19.86 1.08
N TYR A 414 -5.86 -20.17 1.48
CA TYR A 414 -6.39 -19.79 2.81
C TYR A 414 -5.69 -20.54 3.96
N ARG A 415 -5.34 -21.84 3.78
CA ARG A 415 -4.54 -22.59 4.79
C ARG A 415 -3.17 -21.99 4.98
N ILE A 416 -2.50 -21.65 3.88
CA ILE A 416 -1.17 -21.03 3.89
C ILE A 416 -1.25 -19.65 4.57
N ALA A 417 -2.23 -18.80 4.20
CA ALA A 417 -2.43 -17.49 4.81
C ALA A 417 -2.60 -17.57 6.33
N LYS A 418 -3.44 -18.48 6.80
CA LYS A 418 -3.67 -18.72 8.21
C LYS A 418 -2.40 -19.16 8.93
N LYS A 419 -1.70 -20.15 8.38
CA LYS A 419 -0.49 -20.68 9.00
C LYS A 419 0.67 -19.67 9.02
N ALA A 420 0.80 -18.87 7.98
CA ALA A 420 1.75 -17.76 7.94
C ALA A 420 1.46 -16.73 9.05
N ALA A 421 0.20 -16.36 9.26
CA ALA A 421 -0.20 -15.47 10.34
C ALA A 421 0.14 -16.04 11.73
N GLU A 422 -0.07 -17.34 11.95
CA GLU A 422 0.29 -18.02 13.20
C GLU A 422 1.80 -17.98 13.50
N ASN A 423 2.63 -17.80 12.46
CA ASN A 423 4.08 -17.68 12.55
C ASN A 423 4.61 -16.24 12.33
N HIS A 424 3.74 -15.24 12.28
CA HIS A 424 4.06 -13.83 11.99
C HIS A 424 4.85 -13.64 10.69
N LEU A 425 4.41 -14.30 9.63
CA LEU A 425 4.98 -14.19 8.29
C LEU A 425 4.05 -13.44 7.36
N VAL A 426 4.58 -12.43 6.65
CA VAL A 426 3.87 -11.76 5.56
C VAL A 426 3.93 -12.59 4.29
N LEU A 427 2.93 -12.44 3.43
CA LEU A 427 2.83 -13.17 2.18
C LEU A 427 2.58 -12.23 1.01
N ASP A 428 3.27 -12.52 -0.09
CA ASP A 428 3.01 -12.00 -1.41
C ASP A 428 2.72 -13.18 -2.34
N TYR A 429 1.55 -13.17 -3.01
CA TYR A 429 1.07 -14.29 -3.82
C TYR A 429 1.25 -14.01 -5.31
N HIS A 430 2.07 -14.83 -5.95
CA HIS A 430 2.36 -14.83 -7.38
C HIS A 430 1.76 -16.05 -8.08
N GLY A 431 1.65 -16.02 -9.44
CA GLY A 431 0.92 -17.04 -10.18
C GLY A 431 -0.50 -17.25 -9.63
N PHE A 432 -1.13 -16.20 -9.19
CA PHE A 432 -2.32 -16.23 -8.37
C PHE A 432 -3.55 -15.65 -9.10
N TYR A 433 -4.73 -16.11 -8.75
CA TYR A 433 -5.97 -15.53 -9.27
C TYR A 433 -6.22 -14.11 -8.70
N PRO A 434 -6.99 -13.25 -9.41
CA PRO A 434 -7.30 -11.91 -8.92
C PRO A 434 -7.87 -11.95 -7.50
N PRO A 435 -7.38 -11.11 -6.56
CA PRO A 435 -7.78 -11.18 -5.16
C PRO A 435 -9.28 -10.98 -4.99
N THR A 436 -9.84 -11.74 -4.06
CA THR A 436 -11.26 -11.74 -3.73
C THR A 436 -11.53 -11.20 -2.33
N GLY A 437 -10.66 -10.26 -1.88
CA GLY A 437 -10.74 -9.63 -0.57
C GLY A 437 -10.09 -10.42 0.57
N MET A 438 -9.32 -11.49 0.28
CA MET A 438 -8.63 -12.32 1.28
C MET A 438 -7.80 -11.48 2.25
N ASN A 439 -7.17 -10.40 1.79
CA ASN A 439 -6.38 -9.48 2.60
C ASN A 439 -7.19 -8.73 3.68
N ARG A 440 -8.51 -8.76 3.66
CA ARG A 440 -9.35 -8.32 4.78
C ARG A 440 -9.39 -9.37 5.90
N ALA A 441 -9.60 -10.63 5.56
CA ALA A 441 -9.64 -11.73 6.52
C ALA A 441 -8.25 -12.09 7.06
N PHE A 442 -7.25 -12.02 6.19
CA PHE A 442 -5.85 -12.33 6.47
C PHE A 442 -4.95 -11.18 6.02
N PRO A 443 -4.85 -10.09 6.81
CA PRO A 443 -4.04 -8.91 6.47
C PRO A 443 -2.54 -9.19 6.26
N ASN A 444 -2.05 -10.35 6.67
CA ASN A 444 -0.69 -10.81 6.42
C ASN A 444 -0.45 -11.25 4.96
N VAL A 445 -1.50 -11.48 4.15
CA VAL A 445 -1.39 -11.56 2.70
C VAL A 445 -1.43 -10.13 2.18
N ILE A 446 -0.26 -9.51 2.08
CA ILE A 446 -0.18 -8.06 1.87
C ILE A 446 -0.20 -7.68 0.40
N ASN A 447 0.14 -8.61 -0.51
CA ASN A 447 0.09 -8.32 -1.94
C ASN A 447 -0.25 -9.55 -2.79
N PHE A 448 -0.62 -9.29 -4.06
CA PHE A 448 -1.03 -10.31 -5.05
C PHE A 448 -0.60 -9.84 -6.44
N GLU A 449 -0.07 -10.74 -7.24
CA GLU A 449 0.22 -10.48 -8.64
C GLU A 449 -1.06 -10.40 -9.50
N SER A 450 -1.46 -11.43 -10.20
CA SER A 450 -2.58 -11.48 -11.15
C SER A 450 -2.62 -10.28 -12.11
N VAL A 451 -1.49 -9.89 -12.63
CA VAL A 451 -1.30 -8.74 -13.51
C VAL A 451 -0.24 -9.07 -14.55
N PHE A 452 -0.39 -8.57 -15.77
CA PHE A 452 0.68 -8.61 -16.75
C PHE A 452 1.74 -7.59 -16.34
N GLY A 453 2.58 -7.99 -15.33
CA GLY A 453 3.52 -7.11 -14.65
C GLY A 453 4.71 -6.70 -15.48
N MET A 454 5.53 -5.78 -14.91
CA MET A 454 6.74 -5.33 -15.63
C MET A 454 7.75 -6.47 -15.82
N GLU A 455 7.70 -7.54 -15.04
CA GLU A 455 8.58 -8.70 -15.23
C GLU A 455 8.45 -9.33 -16.62
N GLU A 456 7.29 -9.25 -17.25
CA GLU A 456 7.05 -9.69 -18.63
C GLU A 456 7.95 -8.97 -19.66
N MET A 457 8.52 -7.83 -19.29
CA MET A 457 9.41 -7.07 -20.18
C MET A 457 10.76 -7.75 -20.42
N LYS A 458 11.12 -8.76 -19.63
CA LYS A 458 12.33 -9.59 -19.89
C LYS A 458 12.23 -10.36 -21.23
N TRP A 459 10.99 -10.72 -21.65
CA TRP A 459 10.74 -11.59 -22.83
C TRP A 459 9.58 -11.15 -23.71
N ASN A 460 9.12 -9.90 -23.62
CA ASN A 460 8.00 -9.37 -24.42
C ASN A 460 8.38 -9.22 -25.91
N GLU A 461 8.70 -10.32 -26.57
CA GLU A 461 9.06 -10.34 -28.00
C GLU A 461 7.89 -9.90 -28.91
N ASP A 462 6.66 -10.23 -28.52
CA ASP A 462 5.43 -9.80 -29.20
C ASP A 462 5.16 -8.29 -29.06
N LYS A 463 5.96 -7.57 -28.27
CA LYS A 463 5.84 -6.13 -27.98
C LYS A 463 4.43 -5.73 -27.55
N LYS A 464 3.83 -6.51 -26.66
CA LYS A 464 2.59 -6.13 -25.99
C LYS A 464 2.75 -4.75 -25.36
N ASP A 465 1.72 -3.93 -25.52
CA ASP A 465 1.77 -2.50 -25.22
C ASP A 465 1.62 -2.25 -23.71
N MET A 466 2.75 -2.10 -23.00
CA MET A 466 2.76 -1.88 -21.56
C MET A 466 2.20 -0.52 -21.13
N PRO A 467 2.60 0.63 -21.71
CA PRO A 467 2.01 1.91 -21.31
C PRO A 467 0.49 1.99 -21.53
N LEU A 468 -0.06 1.30 -22.53
CA LEU A 468 -1.51 1.15 -22.67
C LEU A 468 -2.08 0.25 -21.55
N TYR A 469 -1.40 -0.84 -21.22
CA TYR A 469 -1.81 -1.74 -20.16
C TYR A 469 -1.77 -1.03 -18.80
N ASP A 470 -0.72 -0.26 -18.52
CA ASP A 470 -0.48 0.45 -17.25
C ASP A 470 -1.52 1.54 -16.95
N VAL A 471 -2.18 2.07 -17.98
CA VAL A 471 -3.31 3.00 -17.85
C VAL A 471 -4.68 2.31 -18.05
N THR A 472 -4.71 0.99 -18.18
CA THR A 472 -5.94 0.18 -18.28
C THR A 472 -6.18 -0.63 -17.00
N PHE A 473 -5.18 -1.40 -16.55
CA PHE A 473 -5.36 -2.30 -15.43
C PHE A 473 -5.72 -1.61 -14.09
N PRO A 474 -5.30 -0.37 -13.79
CA PRO A 474 -5.75 0.29 -12.57
C PRO A 474 -7.26 0.43 -12.48
N PHE A 475 -7.94 0.63 -13.63
CA PHE A 475 -9.39 0.71 -13.68
C PHE A 475 -10.09 -0.65 -13.64
N VAL A 476 -9.38 -1.72 -13.96
CA VAL A 476 -9.94 -3.08 -14.04
C VAL A 476 -9.44 -3.93 -12.87
N ARG A 477 -8.16 -4.31 -12.89
CA ARG A 477 -7.55 -5.25 -11.92
C ARG A 477 -7.54 -4.72 -10.48
N MET A 478 -7.25 -3.41 -10.28
CA MET A 478 -7.20 -2.85 -8.92
C MET A 478 -8.56 -2.78 -8.23
N MET A 479 -9.69 -2.95 -8.94
CA MET A 479 -11.00 -3.13 -8.30
C MET A 479 -11.07 -4.38 -7.42
N CYS A 480 -10.24 -5.39 -7.68
CA CYS A 480 -10.12 -6.60 -6.88
C CYS A 480 -9.32 -6.41 -5.58
N GLY A 481 -8.37 -5.47 -5.56
CA GLY A 481 -7.47 -5.24 -4.43
C GLY A 481 -6.04 -4.92 -4.85
N PRO A 482 -5.07 -5.02 -3.92
CA PRO A 482 -3.67 -4.67 -4.17
C PRO A 482 -3.05 -5.47 -5.32
N VAL A 483 -1.97 -4.91 -5.88
CA VAL A 483 -1.29 -5.48 -7.04
C VAL A 483 0.21 -5.41 -6.89
N ASP A 484 0.90 -6.53 -7.08
CA ASP A 484 2.33 -6.58 -7.25
C ASP A 484 2.69 -6.53 -8.74
N TYR A 485 2.95 -5.30 -9.21
CA TYR A 485 3.31 -5.00 -10.61
C TYR A 485 4.81 -5.05 -10.85
N THR A 486 5.62 -5.01 -9.79
CA THR A 486 7.09 -4.99 -9.83
C THR A 486 7.72 -3.80 -10.58
N PRO A 487 7.36 -2.54 -10.27
CA PRO A 487 7.90 -1.37 -10.96
C PRO A 487 9.36 -1.07 -10.60
N GLY A 488 9.94 -0.05 -11.26
CA GLY A 488 11.22 0.55 -10.84
C GLY A 488 12.38 0.31 -11.79
N ALA A 489 12.13 -0.10 -13.03
CA ALA A 489 13.19 -0.19 -14.02
C ALA A 489 13.95 1.12 -14.15
N MET A 490 15.28 1.08 -14.07
CA MET A 490 16.20 2.20 -14.31
C MET A 490 16.71 2.26 -15.74
N ARG A 491 16.49 1.19 -16.52
CA ARG A 491 16.62 1.19 -17.98
C ARG A 491 15.24 1.32 -18.60
N ASN A 492 15.04 2.35 -19.39
CA ASN A 492 13.74 2.73 -19.89
C ASN A 492 13.80 2.90 -21.41
N GLY A 493 12.86 2.27 -22.11
CA GLY A 493 12.78 2.30 -23.58
C GLY A 493 11.58 3.08 -24.08
N SER A 494 11.83 4.07 -24.96
CA SER A 494 10.74 4.66 -25.74
C SER A 494 10.14 3.61 -26.70
N LYS A 495 8.99 3.90 -27.28
CA LYS A 495 8.27 2.97 -28.15
C LYS A 495 9.13 2.33 -29.25
N HIS A 496 10.13 3.05 -29.75
CA HIS A 496 11.01 2.60 -30.82
C HIS A 496 12.27 1.89 -30.32
N TRP A 497 12.72 2.18 -29.11
CA TRP A 497 14.00 1.71 -28.57
C TRP A 497 13.88 0.58 -27.57
N TYR A 498 12.66 0.23 -27.18
CA TYR A 498 12.44 -0.95 -26.33
C TYR A 498 12.89 -2.23 -27.05
N SER A 499 13.64 -3.05 -26.33
CA SER A 499 14.03 -4.40 -26.75
C SER A 499 14.02 -5.35 -25.55
N PRO A 500 13.38 -6.51 -25.64
CA PRO A 500 13.43 -7.50 -24.57
C PRO A 500 14.84 -8.13 -24.53
N ILE A 501 15.53 -7.97 -23.42
CA ILE A 501 16.85 -8.56 -23.18
C ILE A 501 16.79 -9.24 -21.80
N TYR A 502 16.73 -10.54 -21.78
CA TYR A 502 16.49 -11.31 -20.55
C TYR A 502 17.47 -10.93 -19.42
N GLY A 503 18.78 -10.99 -19.67
CA GLY A 503 19.83 -10.72 -18.67
C GLY A 503 20.13 -9.23 -18.44
N ASN A 504 19.43 -8.31 -19.11
CA ASN A 504 19.57 -6.88 -18.91
C ASN A 504 18.30 -6.14 -19.36
N PRO A 505 17.18 -6.39 -18.66
CA PRO A 505 15.87 -5.96 -19.08
C PRO A 505 15.68 -4.44 -19.00
N MET A 506 14.67 -3.94 -19.71
CA MET A 506 14.23 -2.55 -19.65
C MET A 506 12.70 -2.47 -19.62
N SER A 507 12.16 -1.38 -19.09
CA SER A 507 10.74 -1.08 -19.20
C SER A 507 10.39 -0.45 -20.56
N MET A 508 9.10 -0.49 -20.92
CA MET A 508 8.50 0.42 -21.89
C MET A 508 8.04 1.70 -21.18
N GLY A 509 8.16 2.85 -21.86
CA GLY A 509 7.82 4.15 -21.28
C GLY A 509 8.99 4.82 -20.58
N THR A 510 8.72 5.97 -19.97
CA THR A 510 9.76 6.82 -19.36
C THR A 510 10.15 6.36 -17.96
N ARG A 511 11.27 6.88 -17.45
CA ARG A 511 11.67 6.72 -16.05
C ARG A 511 10.63 7.28 -15.09
N CYS A 512 10.02 8.41 -15.40
CA CYS A 512 8.94 8.99 -14.60
C CYS A 512 7.66 8.16 -14.64
N HIS A 513 7.41 7.38 -15.72
CA HIS A 513 6.34 6.39 -15.73
C HIS A 513 6.56 5.32 -14.67
N GLN A 514 7.78 4.77 -14.58
CA GLN A 514 8.13 3.79 -13.55
C GLN A 514 8.03 4.38 -12.13
N LEU A 515 8.45 5.63 -11.94
CA LEU A 515 8.29 6.32 -10.66
C LEU A 515 6.82 6.51 -10.29
N ALA A 516 5.99 6.92 -11.24
CA ALA A 516 4.57 7.17 -11.00
C ALA A 516 3.80 5.89 -10.66
N ALA A 517 4.25 4.74 -11.11
CA ALA A 517 3.67 3.44 -10.77
C ALA A 517 3.64 3.20 -9.26
N TYR A 518 4.65 3.66 -8.51
CA TYR A 518 4.68 3.55 -7.02
C TYR A 518 3.57 4.37 -6.33
N VAL A 519 3.00 5.36 -7.01
CA VAL A 519 1.90 6.18 -6.48
C VAL A 519 0.57 5.74 -7.05
N VAL A 520 0.52 5.32 -8.31
CA VAL A 520 -0.74 4.94 -8.98
C VAL A 520 -1.19 3.56 -8.57
N HIS A 521 -0.27 2.59 -8.48
CA HIS A 521 -0.63 1.21 -8.16
C HIS A 521 -0.86 1.04 -6.65
N ASP A 522 -1.94 0.35 -6.30
CA ASP A 522 -2.24 0.01 -4.91
C ASP A 522 -1.40 -1.21 -4.50
N SER A 523 -0.28 -0.96 -3.82
CA SER A 523 0.70 -1.99 -3.49
C SER A 523 1.28 -1.75 -2.08
N PRO A 524 0.74 -2.39 -1.05
CA PRO A 524 1.29 -2.30 0.30
C PRO A 524 2.68 -2.92 0.45
N PHE A 525 3.07 -3.78 -0.48
CA PHE A 525 4.39 -4.38 -0.57
C PHE A 525 4.88 -4.28 -2.02
N THR A 526 5.88 -3.43 -2.27
CA THR A 526 6.31 -3.11 -3.64
C THR A 526 7.77 -3.46 -3.84
N MET A 527 8.08 -4.15 -4.92
CA MET A 527 9.46 -4.47 -5.29
C MET A 527 10.13 -3.30 -6.02
N LEU A 528 11.44 -3.16 -5.83
CA LEU A 528 12.33 -2.38 -6.70
C LEU A 528 12.94 -3.37 -7.70
N ALA A 529 12.56 -3.27 -8.95
CA ALA A 529 12.88 -4.28 -9.94
C ALA A 529 14.34 -4.28 -10.39
N ASP A 530 15.00 -3.12 -10.43
CA ASP A 530 16.36 -3.02 -10.96
C ASP A 530 17.46 -3.36 -9.94
N ALA A 531 18.67 -3.52 -10.42
CA ALA A 531 19.83 -3.83 -9.59
C ALA A 531 20.25 -2.62 -8.74
N PRO A 532 20.76 -2.82 -7.51
CA PRO A 532 21.26 -1.74 -6.66
C PRO A 532 22.26 -0.82 -7.37
N SER A 533 23.16 -1.37 -8.19
CA SER A 533 24.15 -0.56 -8.94
C SER A 533 23.50 0.35 -10.00
N ALA A 534 22.30 0.06 -10.49
CA ALA A 534 21.56 0.94 -11.39
C ALA A 534 20.93 2.11 -10.61
N TYR A 535 20.35 1.83 -9.46
CA TYR A 535 19.77 2.84 -8.57
C TYR A 535 20.83 3.82 -8.03
N LEU A 536 22.00 3.31 -7.64
CA LEU A 536 23.12 4.14 -7.14
C LEU A 536 23.72 5.09 -8.19
N GLN A 537 23.48 4.89 -9.47
CA GLN A 537 23.86 5.86 -10.52
C GLN A 537 22.95 7.10 -10.54
N GLU A 538 21.77 7.01 -9.94
CA GLU A 538 20.76 8.06 -9.87
C GLU A 538 20.30 8.25 -8.42
N GLU A 539 21.23 8.52 -7.52
CA GLU A 539 21.02 8.47 -6.07
C GLU A 539 19.88 9.40 -5.61
N SER A 540 19.82 10.63 -6.12
CA SER A 540 18.74 11.57 -5.77
C SER A 540 17.35 11.10 -6.21
N PHE A 541 17.27 10.45 -7.35
CA PHE A 541 16.03 9.83 -7.85
C PHE A 541 15.66 8.63 -6.98
N THR A 542 16.62 7.79 -6.66
CA THR A 542 16.44 6.62 -5.81
C THR A 542 16.01 7.00 -4.40
N ASP A 543 16.62 8.03 -3.83
CA ASP A 543 16.22 8.61 -2.54
C ASP A 543 14.77 9.10 -2.54
N PHE A 544 14.34 9.76 -3.60
CA PHE A 544 12.95 10.18 -3.72
C PHE A 544 12.01 8.98 -3.84
N LEU A 545 12.33 8.01 -4.69
CA LEU A 545 11.57 6.78 -4.88
C LEU A 545 11.43 5.99 -3.57
N SER A 546 12.55 5.80 -2.86
CA SER A 546 12.56 5.05 -1.59
C SER A 546 11.67 5.68 -0.51
N LYS A 547 11.47 6.99 -0.55
CA LYS A 547 10.66 7.77 0.39
C LYS A 547 9.16 7.83 0.04
N ILE A 548 8.71 7.26 -1.08
CA ILE A 548 7.26 7.14 -1.38
C ILE A 548 6.68 6.06 -0.47
N PRO A 549 5.76 6.37 0.45
CA PRO A 549 5.22 5.35 1.36
C PRO A 549 4.27 4.38 0.65
N ASN A 550 4.08 3.18 1.21
CA ASN A 550 3.27 2.13 0.59
C ASN A 550 1.83 2.04 1.10
N ASN A 551 1.57 2.47 2.34
CA ASN A 551 0.28 2.29 3.00
C ASN A 551 -0.43 3.63 3.23
N PRO A 552 -1.28 4.11 2.28
CA PRO A 552 -1.93 5.41 2.41
C PRO A 552 -3.07 5.41 3.43
N ASP A 553 -3.30 6.55 4.05
CA ASP A 553 -4.50 6.80 4.86
C ASP A 553 -5.74 6.95 3.96
N PHE A 554 -5.53 7.53 2.77
CA PHE A 554 -6.60 7.85 1.83
C PHE A 554 -6.08 7.91 0.40
N THR A 555 -6.85 7.37 -0.54
CA THR A 555 -6.57 7.42 -1.98
C THR A 555 -7.71 8.10 -2.73
N LYS A 556 -7.38 8.98 -3.66
CA LYS A 556 -8.34 9.63 -4.57
C LYS A 556 -7.79 9.63 -5.99
N ILE A 557 -8.62 9.24 -6.95
CA ILE A 557 -8.29 9.46 -8.36
C ILE A 557 -8.77 10.87 -8.71
N LEU A 558 -7.82 11.73 -9.07
CA LEU A 558 -8.11 13.12 -9.41
C LEU A 558 -8.71 13.24 -10.81
N SER A 559 -8.19 12.46 -11.74
CA SER A 559 -8.73 12.32 -13.10
C SER A 559 -8.23 11.01 -13.73
N GLY A 560 -8.95 10.49 -14.72
CA GLY A 560 -8.52 9.30 -15.43
C GLY A 560 -9.52 8.86 -16.48
N LYS A 561 -9.01 8.19 -17.50
CA LYS A 561 -9.80 7.56 -18.55
C LYS A 561 -9.15 6.24 -18.93
N ILE A 562 -9.90 5.17 -18.80
CA ILE A 562 -9.42 3.80 -19.01
C ILE A 562 -8.77 3.66 -20.41
N GLY A 563 -7.52 3.17 -20.43
CA GLY A 563 -6.72 3.03 -21.64
C GLY A 563 -6.09 4.31 -22.15
N GLU A 564 -6.23 5.45 -21.45
CA GLU A 564 -5.63 6.71 -21.87
C GLU A 564 -4.66 7.27 -20.84
N TYR A 565 -5.13 7.55 -19.63
CA TYR A 565 -4.31 8.12 -18.55
C TYR A 565 -4.98 7.94 -17.17
N ILE A 566 -4.19 8.12 -16.12
CA ILE A 566 -4.67 8.14 -14.74
C ILE A 566 -3.84 9.12 -13.91
N VAL A 567 -4.49 9.88 -13.01
CA VAL A 567 -3.86 10.70 -11.98
C VAL A 567 -4.42 10.31 -10.62
N SER A 568 -3.57 9.76 -9.78
CA SER A 568 -3.90 9.30 -8.42
C SER A 568 -3.25 10.20 -7.38
N ALA A 569 -3.98 10.55 -6.33
CA ALA A 569 -3.46 11.25 -5.15
C ALA A 569 -3.61 10.35 -3.91
N ARG A 570 -2.54 10.18 -3.16
CA ARG A 570 -2.47 9.37 -1.94
C ARG A 570 -1.99 10.20 -0.77
N LYS A 571 -2.70 10.10 0.34
CA LYS A 571 -2.40 10.78 1.58
C LYS A 571 -1.68 9.86 2.56
N PHE A 572 -0.63 10.38 3.17
CA PHE A 572 0.16 9.71 4.21
C PHE A 572 0.40 10.70 5.35
N GLY A 573 -0.36 10.57 6.44
CA GLY A 573 -0.33 11.57 7.51
C GLY A 573 -0.71 12.97 7.00
N THR A 574 0.25 13.88 6.97
CA THR A 574 0.07 15.25 6.47
C THR A 574 0.51 15.43 5.02
N ASP A 575 1.25 14.47 4.48
CA ASP A 575 1.83 14.55 3.15
C ASP A 575 0.92 13.93 2.10
N TRP A 576 1.04 14.41 0.87
CA TRP A 576 0.37 13.86 -0.30
C TRP A 576 1.40 13.47 -1.36
N PHE A 577 1.15 12.34 -2.01
CA PHE A 577 1.85 11.95 -3.22
C PHE A 577 0.84 11.86 -4.36
N ILE A 578 1.15 12.49 -5.48
CA ILE A 578 0.31 12.49 -6.67
C ILE A 578 1.13 11.87 -7.80
N GLY A 579 0.63 10.80 -8.39
CA GLY A 579 1.24 10.13 -9.54
C GLY A 579 0.34 10.20 -10.76
N GLY A 580 0.92 10.45 -11.92
CA GLY A 580 0.21 10.46 -13.19
C GLY A 580 0.91 9.60 -14.23
N LEU A 581 0.13 8.82 -15.00
CA LEU A 581 0.58 7.95 -16.08
C LEU A 581 -0.19 8.28 -17.36
N THR A 582 0.46 8.16 -18.52
CA THR A 582 -0.18 8.19 -19.83
C THR A 582 0.20 6.97 -20.68
N ASN A 583 -0.62 6.61 -21.67
CA ASN A 583 -0.27 5.67 -22.71
C ASN A 583 0.78 6.29 -23.67
N TRP A 584 0.95 5.77 -24.89
CA TRP A 584 1.89 6.34 -25.87
C TRP A 584 1.49 7.70 -26.45
N ASP A 585 0.33 8.24 -26.08
CA ASP A 585 -0.05 9.59 -26.47
C ASP A 585 0.54 10.60 -25.48
N GLU A 586 1.29 11.57 -26.01
CA GLU A 586 1.72 12.74 -25.22
C GLU A 586 0.51 13.50 -24.71
N ARG A 587 0.57 13.97 -23.46
CA ARG A 587 -0.55 14.67 -22.83
C ARG A 587 -0.09 15.81 -21.94
N ASP A 588 -0.91 16.83 -21.94
CA ASP A 588 -0.89 17.84 -20.88
C ASP A 588 -1.98 17.51 -19.87
N LEU A 589 -1.59 17.09 -18.68
CA LEU A 589 -2.51 16.81 -17.58
C LEU A 589 -2.55 17.98 -16.60
N THR A 590 -3.72 18.21 -16.02
CA THR A 590 -3.95 19.26 -15.04
C THR A 590 -4.20 18.67 -13.68
N VAL A 591 -3.42 19.06 -12.69
CA VAL A 591 -3.62 18.74 -11.27
C VAL A 591 -4.28 19.95 -10.59
N ASP A 592 -5.50 19.77 -10.13
CA ASP A 592 -6.24 20.72 -9.30
C ASP A 592 -6.02 20.33 -7.83
N PHE A 593 -5.45 21.24 -7.04
CA PHE A 593 -5.09 20.99 -5.64
C PHE A 593 -6.24 21.23 -4.63
N SER A 594 -7.47 21.41 -5.10
CA SER A 594 -8.66 21.63 -4.25
C SER A 594 -8.93 20.51 -3.24
N PHE A 595 -8.33 19.34 -3.43
CA PHE A 595 -8.42 18.19 -2.51
C PHE A 595 -7.57 18.33 -1.24
N LEU A 596 -6.64 19.29 -1.19
CA LEU A 596 -5.78 19.47 -0.01
C LEU A 596 -6.62 19.84 1.23
N ASP A 597 -6.24 19.30 2.38
CA ASP A 597 -7.03 19.40 3.61
C ASP A 597 -7.03 20.79 4.26
N SER A 598 -6.08 21.63 3.91
CA SER A 598 -5.91 22.95 4.54
C SER A 598 -5.68 24.05 3.51
N ASP A 599 -6.06 25.27 3.89
CA ASP A 599 -5.84 26.49 3.09
C ASP A 599 -4.40 27.05 3.22
N GLY A 600 -3.52 26.33 3.94
CA GLY A 600 -2.12 26.75 4.11
C GLY A 600 -1.28 26.50 2.88
N ILE A 601 -0.13 27.18 2.81
CA ILE A 601 0.87 26.98 1.76
C ILE A 601 1.63 25.69 2.06
N CYS A 602 1.78 24.82 1.04
CA CYS A 602 2.55 23.60 1.09
C CYS A 602 3.77 23.72 0.17
N THR A 603 4.82 22.94 0.43
CA THR A 603 5.93 22.75 -0.51
C THR A 603 5.61 21.56 -1.40
N ALA A 604 5.84 21.69 -2.69
CA ALA A 604 5.72 20.60 -3.66
C ALA A 604 7.06 20.34 -4.34
N VAL A 605 7.40 19.06 -4.51
CA VAL A 605 8.52 18.59 -5.34
C VAL A 605 7.93 17.71 -6.42
N LEU A 606 8.18 18.07 -7.67
CA LEU A 606 7.67 17.40 -8.86
C LEU A 606 8.82 16.75 -9.62
N TYR A 607 8.73 15.45 -9.81
CA TYR A 607 9.51 14.68 -10.78
C TYR A 607 8.65 14.45 -12.01
N HIS A 608 9.12 14.82 -13.19
CA HIS A 608 8.37 14.69 -14.43
C HIS A 608 9.29 14.43 -15.63
N ASP A 609 8.72 14.00 -16.75
CA ASP A 609 9.45 13.75 -17.97
C ASP A 609 10.24 14.98 -18.39
N GLY A 610 11.50 14.76 -18.76
CA GLY A 610 12.38 15.81 -19.30
C GLY A 610 12.02 16.18 -20.74
N LYS A 611 12.61 17.25 -21.24
CA LYS A 611 12.34 17.76 -22.60
C LYS A 611 12.69 16.79 -23.71
N ASN A 612 13.61 15.86 -23.46
CA ASN A 612 14.04 14.85 -24.42
C ASN A 612 13.45 13.45 -24.15
N ALA A 613 12.50 13.30 -23.21
CA ALA A 613 11.99 12.02 -22.78
C ALA A 613 11.36 11.18 -23.91
N ASN A 614 10.80 11.81 -24.93
CA ASN A 614 10.33 11.13 -26.14
C ASN A 614 11.44 10.43 -26.95
N HIS A 615 12.67 10.90 -26.83
CA HIS A 615 13.84 10.33 -27.50
C HIS A 615 14.69 9.49 -26.55
N ASN A 616 14.94 10.01 -25.35
CA ASN A 616 15.66 9.33 -24.28
C ASN A 616 14.70 9.14 -23.09
N ALA A 617 14.13 7.94 -22.97
CA ALA A 617 13.12 7.64 -21.96
C ALA A 617 13.62 7.74 -20.49
N GLU A 618 14.94 7.87 -20.29
CA GLU A 618 15.56 8.09 -19.00
C GLU A 618 15.66 9.58 -18.63
N ASP A 619 15.34 10.50 -19.56
CA ASP A 619 15.42 11.95 -19.31
C ASP A 619 14.26 12.40 -18.41
N TYR A 620 14.59 13.01 -17.26
CA TYR A 620 13.62 13.57 -16.32
C TYR A 620 14.06 14.93 -15.81
N ALA A 621 13.13 15.68 -15.24
CA ALA A 621 13.39 16.95 -14.60
C ALA A 621 12.74 17.02 -13.22
N VAL A 622 13.31 17.84 -12.35
CA VAL A 622 12.82 18.07 -11.00
C VAL A 622 12.52 19.55 -10.79
N GLU A 623 11.30 19.84 -10.31
CA GLU A 623 10.87 21.20 -9.96
C GLU A 623 10.46 21.24 -8.50
N SER A 624 10.77 22.34 -7.78
CA SER A 624 10.22 22.65 -6.49
C SER A 624 9.40 23.93 -6.55
N PHE A 625 8.21 23.94 -5.95
CA PHE A 625 7.31 25.09 -5.94
C PHE A 625 6.42 25.11 -4.71
N LEU A 626 5.87 26.29 -4.42
CA LEU A 626 4.84 26.42 -3.39
C LEU A 626 3.46 26.17 -4.02
N VAL A 627 2.57 25.54 -3.24
CA VAL A 627 1.22 25.21 -3.69
C VAL A 627 0.21 25.41 -2.57
N GLN A 628 -0.97 25.90 -2.93
CA GLN A 628 -2.13 26.03 -2.04
C GLN A 628 -3.37 25.43 -2.69
N LYS A 629 -4.40 25.24 -1.91
CA LYS A 629 -5.65 24.57 -2.32
C LYS A 629 -6.34 25.17 -3.55
N SER A 630 -6.16 26.49 -3.79
CA SER A 630 -6.73 27.19 -4.95
C SER A 630 -5.93 27.04 -6.24
N ASP A 631 -4.76 26.42 -6.19
CA ASP A 631 -3.85 26.38 -7.31
C ASP A 631 -4.16 25.22 -8.26
N VAL A 632 -3.64 25.35 -9.47
CA VAL A 632 -3.72 24.38 -10.54
C VAL A 632 -2.35 24.29 -11.23
N LYS A 633 -1.83 23.09 -11.42
CA LYS A 633 -0.57 22.86 -12.14
C LYS A 633 -0.83 22.07 -13.40
N LYS A 634 -0.39 22.59 -14.52
CA LYS A 634 -0.34 21.86 -15.80
C LYS A 634 1.01 21.16 -15.93
N ILE A 635 1.00 19.88 -16.27
CA ILE A 635 2.19 19.01 -16.39
C ILE A 635 2.13 18.34 -17.75
N HIS A 636 3.23 18.43 -18.51
CA HIS A 636 3.40 17.73 -19.76
C HIS A 636 3.97 16.35 -19.50
N LEU A 637 3.38 15.32 -20.11
CA LEU A 637 3.86 13.95 -20.14
C LEU A 637 4.29 13.59 -21.56
N ALA A 638 5.47 13.02 -21.67
CA ALA A 638 5.97 12.45 -22.90
C ALA A 638 5.18 11.20 -23.31
N SER A 639 5.44 10.66 -24.48
CA SER A 639 4.88 9.38 -24.95
C SER A 639 5.27 8.24 -24.00
N GLY A 640 4.29 7.56 -23.41
CA GLY A 640 4.52 6.57 -22.33
C GLY A 640 5.10 7.19 -21.07
N GLY A 641 4.75 8.44 -20.80
CA GLY A 641 5.32 9.25 -19.73
C GLY A 641 4.60 9.20 -18.40
N GLY A 642 5.18 9.90 -17.42
CA GLY A 642 4.62 10.01 -16.08
C GLY A 642 5.16 11.19 -15.28
N PHE A 643 4.59 11.37 -14.10
CA PHE A 643 5.08 12.33 -13.10
C PHE A 643 4.73 11.90 -11.68
N VAL A 644 5.49 12.41 -10.72
CA VAL A 644 5.14 12.34 -9.28
C VAL A 644 5.33 13.70 -8.65
N ILE A 645 4.33 14.13 -7.86
CA ILE A 645 4.43 15.29 -6.98
C ILE A 645 4.38 14.79 -5.54
N LYS A 646 5.38 15.14 -4.73
CA LYS A 646 5.29 15.08 -3.27
C LYS A 646 4.87 16.45 -2.75
N ILE A 647 3.79 16.51 -1.96
CA ILE A 647 3.35 17.72 -1.28
C ILE A 647 3.53 17.52 0.22
N THR A 648 4.32 18.40 0.82
CA THR A 648 4.54 18.43 2.26
C THR A 648 3.84 19.67 2.83
N LYS A 649 3.02 19.46 3.85
CA LYS A 649 2.37 20.56 4.54
C LYS A 649 3.40 21.36 5.31
N ASN A 650 3.67 22.57 4.87
CA ASN A 650 4.46 23.52 5.66
C ASN A 650 3.59 24.19 6.71
N ILE A 651 3.98 24.14 7.95
CA ILE A 651 3.52 25.11 8.93
C ILE A 651 4.30 26.39 8.63
N THR A 652 3.76 27.21 7.73
CA THR A 652 4.42 28.43 7.32
C THR A 652 4.27 29.45 8.44
N VAL A 653 5.38 29.84 9.00
CA VAL A 653 5.46 30.98 9.91
C VAL A 653 5.55 32.25 9.05
N SER A 654 4.42 32.89 8.84
CA SER A 654 4.32 34.13 8.04
C SER A 654 4.76 35.40 8.79
N SER A 655 5.16 35.25 10.06
CA SER A 655 5.57 36.37 10.92
C SER A 655 7.07 36.56 10.90
N SER A 656 7.54 37.76 10.72
CA SER A 656 8.95 38.12 10.85
C SER A 656 9.34 38.33 12.32
N PRO A 657 10.60 38.04 12.71
CA PRO A 657 11.10 38.36 14.04
C PRO A 657 10.98 39.86 14.35
N THR A 658 10.69 40.17 15.59
CA THR A 658 10.57 41.52 16.11
C THR A 658 11.62 41.78 17.17
N ALA A 659 11.73 43.01 17.67
CA ALA A 659 12.50 43.25 18.87
C ALA A 659 11.84 42.57 20.09
N ILE A 660 12.63 42.31 21.14
CA ILE A 660 12.14 41.70 22.39
C ILE A 660 11.05 42.61 22.99
N PRO A 661 9.81 42.12 23.20
CA PRO A 661 8.72 42.91 23.80
C PRO A 661 9.06 43.44 25.16
N SER A 662 8.53 44.62 25.52
CA SER A 662 8.86 45.30 26.78
C SER A 662 8.42 44.55 28.03
N ASP A 663 7.36 43.74 27.92
CA ASP A 663 6.78 42.91 28.97
C ASP A 663 7.52 41.57 29.17
N LYS A 664 8.50 41.23 28.30
CA LYS A 664 9.29 40.02 28.41
C LYS A 664 10.64 40.24 29.11
N ASN A 665 10.88 39.37 30.08
CA ASN A 665 12.07 39.47 30.94
C ASN A 665 13.26 38.66 30.38
N PHE A 666 13.64 38.92 29.10
CA PHE A 666 14.85 38.36 28.50
C PHE A 666 16.01 39.38 28.61
N ASN A 667 17.24 38.89 28.60
CA ASN A 667 18.43 39.77 28.64
C ASN A 667 18.54 40.59 27.35
N LYS A 668 17.96 41.79 27.34
CA LYS A 668 17.90 42.69 26.17
C LYS A 668 19.28 43.25 25.79
N ASN A 669 20.32 43.10 26.62
CA ASN A 669 21.68 43.44 26.21
C ASN A 669 22.24 42.44 25.19
N PHE A 670 21.85 41.17 25.30
CA PHE A 670 22.28 40.11 24.39
C PHE A 670 21.23 39.86 23.32
N TYR A 671 19.98 39.53 23.71
CA TYR A 671 18.91 39.20 22.78
C TYR A 671 18.30 40.42 22.08
N LYS A 672 18.22 40.36 20.76
CA LYS A 672 17.67 41.45 19.90
C LYS A 672 16.48 41.03 19.09
N LYS A 673 16.32 39.72 18.83
CA LYS A 673 15.25 39.19 18.01
C LYS A 673 14.34 38.26 18.80
N TYR A 674 13.05 38.36 18.52
CA TYR A 674 11.97 37.61 19.16
C TYR A 674 10.97 37.18 18.13
N LEU A 675 10.61 35.89 18.12
CA LEU A 675 9.52 35.34 17.32
C LEU A 675 8.68 34.39 18.18
N ASN A 676 7.38 34.56 18.18
CA ASN A 676 6.46 33.71 18.91
C ASN A 676 5.18 33.46 18.11
N VAL A 677 5.08 32.31 17.42
CA VAL A 677 3.93 31.91 16.62
C VAL A 677 3.09 30.86 17.32
N CYS A 678 3.75 29.92 18.00
CA CYS A 678 3.06 28.79 18.63
C CYS A 678 2.79 28.97 20.14
N GLY A 679 3.17 30.10 20.74
CA GLY A 679 3.06 30.36 22.17
C GLY A 679 4.36 30.09 22.95
N ILE A 680 5.37 29.46 22.33
CA ILE A 680 6.71 29.24 22.88
C ILE A 680 7.70 30.11 22.09
N PRO A 681 8.24 31.19 22.71
CA PRO A 681 9.10 32.12 21.99
C PRO A 681 10.43 31.51 21.56
N THR A 682 10.93 31.96 20.41
CA THR A 682 12.32 31.80 19.97
C THR A 682 12.97 33.14 20.03
N ILE A 683 14.15 33.24 20.68
CA ILE A 683 14.94 34.46 20.85
C ILE A 683 16.37 34.26 20.33
N SER A 684 17.00 35.33 19.90
CA SER A 684 18.39 35.30 19.48
C SER A 684 19.08 36.67 19.60
N SER A 685 20.39 36.66 19.44
CA SER A 685 21.20 37.89 19.22
C SER A 685 20.83 38.57 17.88
N ALA A 686 21.41 39.71 17.59
CA ALA A 686 21.25 40.38 16.30
C ALA A 686 21.95 39.64 15.15
N ASN A 687 22.93 38.79 15.45
CA ASN A 687 23.78 38.11 14.48
C ASN A 687 23.07 36.92 13.77
N VAL A 688 22.06 36.36 14.40
CA VAL A 688 21.31 35.20 13.86
C VAL A 688 20.38 35.63 12.73
N SER A 689 20.30 34.82 11.67
CA SER A 689 19.37 35.04 10.56
C SER A 689 17.91 34.98 11.01
N ASP A 690 17.04 35.83 10.44
CA ASP A 690 15.60 35.76 10.67
C ASP A 690 15.04 34.39 10.25
N SER A 691 15.59 33.81 9.20
CA SER A 691 15.21 32.47 8.71
C SER A 691 15.40 31.37 9.75
N ALA A 692 16.41 31.49 10.61
CA ALA A 692 16.65 30.50 11.68
C ALA A 692 15.55 30.55 12.75
N LEU A 693 15.08 31.74 13.14
CA LEU A 693 13.96 31.85 14.08
C LEU A 693 12.66 31.32 13.46
N ILE A 694 12.40 31.66 12.20
CA ILE A 694 11.23 31.17 11.45
C ILE A 694 11.25 29.66 11.40
N LYS A 695 12.36 29.06 11.00
CA LYS A 695 12.51 27.60 10.89
C LYS A 695 12.38 26.91 12.24
N THR A 696 12.92 27.49 13.28
CA THR A 696 12.76 26.98 14.66
C THR A 696 11.27 26.95 15.05
N GLN A 697 10.53 28.00 14.79
CA GLN A 697 9.09 28.06 15.10
C GLN A 697 8.27 27.03 14.28
N GLU A 698 8.68 26.74 13.05
CA GLU A 698 8.07 25.67 12.24
C GLU A 698 8.29 24.30 12.89
N ILE A 699 9.54 23.96 13.26
CA ILE A 699 9.91 22.71 13.93
C ILE A 699 9.10 22.55 15.22
N ILE A 700 9.12 23.53 16.10
CA ILE A 700 8.41 23.52 17.39
C ILE A 700 6.89 23.30 17.16
N SER A 701 6.32 24.00 16.18
CA SER A 701 4.90 23.89 15.87
C SER A 701 4.51 22.49 15.40
N ILE A 702 5.37 21.82 14.61
CA ILE A 702 5.18 20.43 14.17
C ILE A 702 5.23 19.50 15.37
N MET A 703 6.26 19.62 16.21
CA MET A 703 6.46 18.72 17.35
C MET A 703 5.31 18.82 18.38
N LEU A 704 4.68 19.96 18.52
CA LEU A 704 3.59 20.19 19.48
C LEU A 704 2.19 20.06 18.88
N ALA A 705 2.08 19.74 17.60
CA ALA A 705 0.78 19.75 16.89
C ALA A 705 -0.21 18.74 17.44
N LYS A 706 0.24 17.56 17.88
CA LYS A 706 -0.62 16.46 18.31
C LYS A 706 -1.17 16.59 19.73
N ARG A 707 -0.45 17.26 20.63
CA ARG A 707 -0.75 17.34 22.05
C ARG A 707 -0.92 18.82 22.50
N PRO A 708 -2.10 19.41 22.27
CA PRO A 708 -2.39 20.78 22.72
C PRO A 708 -2.32 20.96 24.25
N ASP A 709 -2.54 19.91 25.02
CA ASP A 709 -2.39 19.89 26.48
C ASP A 709 -0.92 20.04 26.90
N VAL A 710 0.00 19.27 26.29
CA VAL A 710 1.45 19.41 26.48
C VAL A 710 1.90 20.83 26.12
N LYS A 711 1.51 21.31 24.93
CA LYS A 711 1.81 22.66 24.46
C LYS A 711 1.36 23.74 25.49
N ARG A 712 0.12 23.65 25.94
CA ARG A 712 -0.42 24.58 26.93
C ARG A 712 0.37 24.57 28.22
N LYS A 713 0.77 23.39 28.71
CA LYS A 713 1.57 23.25 29.93
C LYS A 713 2.96 23.91 29.78
N MET A 714 3.62 23.69 28.64
CA MET A 714 4.91 24.32 28.34
C MET A 714 4.79 25.86 28.28
N ILE A 715 3.70 26.39 27.70
CA ILE A 715 3.43 27.82 27.68
C ILE A 715 3.23 28.36 29.10
N GLU A 716 2.43 27.68 29.96
CA GLU A 716 2.21 28.03 31.36
C GLU A 716 3.52 28.07 32.16
N LYS A 717 4.43 27.17 31.87
CA LYS A 717 5.76 27.11 32.52
C LYS A 717 6.73 28.15 31.97
N GLY A 718 6.38 28.87 30.91
CA GLY A 718 7.21 29.92 30.32
C GLY A 718 8.36 29.39 29.46
N CYS A 719 8.19 28.22 28.83
CA CYS A 719 9.20 27.65 27.95
C CYS A 719 9.54 28.59 26.77
N TYR A 720 10.82 28.57 26.36
CA TYR A 720 11.33 29.29 25.20
C TYR A 720 12.54 28.59 24.57
N THR A 721 12.93 29.01 23.38
CA THR A 721 14.08 28.49 22.66
C THR A 721 15.06 29.61 22.32
N MET A 722 16.34 29.29 22.22
CA MET A 722 17.42 30.19 21.89
C MET A 722 18.19 29.69 20.67
N VAL A 723 18.38 30.55 19.68
CA VAL A 723 19.24 30.25 18.53
C VAL A 723 20.56 31.00 18.66
N LEU A 724 21.68 30.26 18.59
CA LEU A 724 23.02 30.83 18.54
C LEU A 724 23.40 31.11 17.08
N GLY A 725 24.05 32.23 16.84
CA GLY A 725 24.70 32.52 15.56
C GLY A 725 25.84 31.55 15.28
N LYS A 726 26.15 31.29 14.02
CA LYS A 726 27.21 30.35 13.63
C LYS A 726 28.58 30.67 14.22
N ASP A 727 28.85 31.97 14.45
CA ASP A 727 30.11 32.47 15.03
C ASP A 727 30.03 32.70 16.55
N GLU A 728 28.85 32.49 17.16
CA GLU A 728 28.63 32.55 18.60
C GLU A 728 28.89 31.21 19.27
N GLN A 729 29.24 31.22 20.52
CA GLN A 729 29.53 30.03 21.29
C GLN A 729 28.48 29.82 22.39
N VAL A 730 28.37 28.60 22.87
CA VAL A 730 27.39 28.21 23.90
C VAL A 730 27.53 29.10 25.17
N CYS A 731 28.75 29.44 25.56
CA CYS A 731 28.99 30.27 26.74
C CYS A 731 28.71 31.77 26.52
N ASP A 732 28.39 32.21 25.33
CA ASP A 732 27.92 33.58 25.08
C ASP A 732 26.45 33.80 25.53
N LEU A 733 25.68 32.68 25.68
CA LEU A 733 24.32 32.76 26.14
C LEU A 733 24.25 33.12 27.64
N PRO A 734 23.48 34.17 28.00
CA PRO A 734 23.38 34.63 29.41
C PRO A 734 22.87 33.54 30.36
N GLU A 735 22.06 32.63 29.91
CA GLU A 735 21.49 31.53 30.67
C GLU A 735 22.55 30.55 31.17
N TYR A 736 23.68 30.44 30.47
CA TYR A 736 24.73 29.47 30.77
C TYR A 736 25.91 30.06 31.53
N ALA A 737 25.84 31.35 31.94
CA ALA A 737 26.85 32.03 32.72
C ALA A 737 27.18 31.29 34.03
N HIS A 738 26.25 30.54 34.60
CA HIS A 738 26.45 29.85 35.88
C HIS A 738 27.44 28.68 35.81
N PHE A 739 27.59 28.02 34.65
CA PHE A 739 28.59 26.97 34.45
C PHE A 739 29.72 27.37 33.51
N CYS A 740 29.59 28.44 32.75
CA CYS A 740 30.64 29.06 31.95
C CYS A 740 31.35 30.17 32.75
N ASN A 741 31.85 29.84 33.92
CA ASN A 741 32.30 30.79 34.92
C ASN A 741 33.83 30.89 35.07
N CYS A 742 34.60 30.11 34.34
CA CYS A 742 36.06 30.16 34.29
C CYS A 742 36.57 29.77 32.90
N GLU A 743 37.84 30.11 32.61
CA GLU A 743 38.45 29.91 31.29
C GLU A 743 38.39 28.43 30.84
N ASP A 744 38.63 27.49 31.73
CA ASP A 744 38.63 26.06 31.43
C ASP A 744 37.20 25.55 31.15
N SER A 745 36.22 25.99 31.93
CA SER A 745 34.81 25.62 31.68
C SER A 745 34.28 26.21 30.38
N ILE A 746 34.64 27.47 30.07
CA ILE A 746 34.31 28.12 28.80
C ILE A 746 34.91 27.36 27.62
N LYS A 747 36.18 27.00 27.65
CA LYS A 747 36.84 26.21 26.63
C LYS A 747 36.21 24.86 26.47
N TYR A 748 35.90 24.17 27.58
CA TYR A 748 35.28 22.86 27.57
C TYR A 748 33.88 22.88 26.93
N TRP A 749 33.00 23.78 27.40
CA TRP A 749 31.61 23.79 26.93
C TRP A 749 31.48 24.28 25.49
N ASN A 750 32.26 25.28 25.09
CA ASN A 750 32.30 25.77 23.70
C ASN A 750 32.83 24.71 22.71
N TRP A 751 33.75 23.86 23.17
CA TRP A 751 34.19 22.69 22.39
C TRP A 751 33.18 21.57 22.41
N ARG A 752 32.53 21.30 23.57
CA ARG A 752 31.65 20.14 23.78
C ARG A 752 30.33 20.24 23.03
N ALA A 753 29.66 21.40 23.03
CA ALA A 753 28.29 21.52 22.56
C ALA A 753 28.03 22.77 21.72
N ARG A 754 26.96 22.70 20.90
CA ARG A 754 26.40 23.85 20.17
C ARG A 754 24.95 24.13 20.60
N GLY A 755 24.45 23.43 21.62
CA GLY A 755 23.14 23.60 22.20
C GLY A 755 22.91 22.71 23.40
N PHE A 756 21.86 22.98 24.13
CA PHE A 756 21.41 22.21 25.27
C PHE A 756 19.89 22.19 25.33
N GLY A 757 19.29 21.05 25.66
CA GLY A 757 17.89 20.90 26.00
C GLY A 757 17.64 20.89 27.49
N GLY A 758 16.47 21.26 27.94
CA GLY A 758 16.07 21.44 29.35
C GLY A 758 16.68 20.45 30.34
N ALA A 759 17.20 20.96 31.43
CA ALA A 759 17.73 20.12 32.50
C ALA A 759 16.64 19.82 33.56
N PRO A 760 16.68 18.65 34.26
CA PRO A 760 15.58 18.15 35.09
C PRO A 760 15.09 19.02 36.24
N GLN A 761 15.68 20.14 36.56
CA GLN A 761 15.28 20.86 37.78
C GLN A 761 15.14 22.39 37.65
N HIS A 762 15.63 23.05 36.60
CA HIS A 762 15.63 24.52 36.57
C HIS A 762 15.54 25.15 35.18
N ASP A 763 15.50 24.39 34.06
CA ASP A 763 15.67 24.99 32.75
C ASP A 763 14.41 24.80 31.90
N VAL A 764 13.72 25.90 31.64
CA VAL A 764 12.56 25.96 30.76
C VAL A 764 12.95 26.39 29.34
N SER A 765 14.22 26.20 28.96
CA SER A 765 14.74 26.60 27.66
C SER A 765 15.47 25.48 26.93
N ALA A 766 15.52 25.59 25.60
CA ALA A 766 16.38 24.80 24.74
C ALA A 766 17.16 25.73 23.81
N SER A 767 18.42 25.38 23.51
CA SER A 767 19.28 26.15 22.60
C SER A 767 19.91 25.25 21.54
N PHE A 768 20.22 25.83 20.38
CA PHE A 768 20.89 25.17 19.27
C PHE A 768 21.50 26.16 18.29
N GLY A 769 22.46 25.68 17.50
CA GLY A 769 23.19 26.51 16.54
C GLY A 769 22.41 26.80 15.28
N GLU A 770 22.49 28.02 14.77
CA GLU A 770 21.92 28.47 13.50
C GLU A 770 22.32 27.60 12.31
N GLU A 771 23.61 27.15 12.34
CA GLU A 771 24.16 26.32 11.27
C GLU A 771 23.45 24.99 11.13
N ASN A 772 22.97 24.37 12.21
CA ASN A 772 22.17 23.14 12.16
C ASN A 772 20.71 23.41 11.78
N VAL A 773 20.11 24.49 12.33
CA VAL A 773 18.74 24.90 11.98
C VAL A 773 18.57 25.12 10.48
N LEU A 774 19.56 25.74 9.83
CA LEU A 774 19.53 26.15 8.42
C LEU A 774 20.38 25.27 7.50
N ALA A 775 21.03 24.23 8.04
CA ALA A 775 21.94 23.38 7.30
C ALA A 775 23.07 24.14 6.58
N LEU A 776 23.75 25.03 7.30
CA LEU A 776 24.84 25.81 6.77
C LEU A 776 26.15 25.00 6.71
N ASP A 777 27.05 25.41 5.83
CA ASP A 777 28.40 24.85 5.79
C ASP A 777 29.12 25.02 7.12
N GLY A 778 29.78 23.96 7.56
CA GLY A 778 30.53 23.94 8.83
C GLY A 778 29.71 23.46 10.03
N ASP A 779 28.47 22.98 9.82
CA ASP A 779 27.67 22.34 10.87
C ASP A 779 28.40 21.11 11.44
N LYS A 780 28.68 21.14 12.73
CA LYS A 780 29.34 20.05 13.49
C LYS A 780 28.44 18.78 13.54
N TYR A 781 27.15 18.94 13.46
CA TYR A 781 26.13 17.90 13.58
C TYR A 781 25.42 17.64 12.24
N CYS A 782 26.19 17.79 11.15
CA CYS A 782 25.68 17.54 9.81
C CYS A 782 25.07 16.11 9.69
N GLY A 783 23.86 16.00 9.21
CA GLY A 783 23.15 14.74 9.04
C GLY A 783 22.13 14.42 10.14
N GLU A 784 22.02 15.27 11.17
CA GLU A 784 20.97 15.19 12.20
C GLU A 784 20.36 16.56 12.49
N ASN A 785 19.18 16.56 13.13
CA ASN A 785 18.48 17.79 13.50
C ASN A 785 18.56 18.03 15.01
N ILE A 786 19.48 18.89 15.44
CA ILE A 786 19.71 19.24 16.84
C ILE A 786 18.52 19.99 17.47
N PRO A 787 17.84 20.94 16.80
CA PRO A 787 16.59 21.51 17.31
C PRO A 787 15.59 20.48 17.81
N ILE A 788 15.41 19.37 17.08
CA ILE A 788 14.50 18.29 17.49
C ILE A 788 15.02 17.57 18.72
N HIS A 789 16.33 17.28 18.76
CA HIS A 789 16.96 16.62 19.89
C HIS A 789 16.78 17.44 21.18
N GLU A 790 17.26 18.68 21.17
CA GLU A 790 17.25 19.54 22.36
C GLU A 790 15.82 19.96 22.79
N PHE A 791 14.95 20.21 21.82
CA PHE A 791 13.56 20.54 22.14
C PHE A 791 12.78 19.31 22.64
N SER A 792 13.20 18.08 22.30
CA SER A 792 12.64 16.85 22.85
C SER A 792 12.86 16.73 24.35
N HIS A 793 14.04 17.11 24.87
CA HIS A 793 14.30 17.15 26.30
C HIS A 793 13.31 18.10 26.99
N LEU A 794 13.10 19.29 26.41
CA LEU A 794 12.16 20.26 26.97
C LEU A 794 10.71 19.77 26.93
N ILE A 795 10.27 19.17 25.82
CA ILE A 795 8.95 18.54 25.69
C ILE A 795 8.75 17.45 26.74
N HIS A 796 9.75 16.57 26.90
CA HIS A 796 9.71 15.47 27.88
C HIS A 796 9.54 15.99 29.29
N LEU A 797 10.48 16.84 29.73
CA LEU A 797 10.64 17.22 31.13
C LEU A 797 9.63 18.25 31.61
N VAL A 798 9.27 19.21 30.75
CA VAL A 798 8.43 20.35 31.13
C VAL A 798 7.01 20.22 30.56
N GLY A 799 6.84 19.39 29.54
CA GLY A 799 5.57 19.19 28.87
C GLY A 799 4.89 17.89 29.27
N ILE A 800 5.46 16.76 28.81
CA ILE A 800 4.79 15.44 28.92
C ILE A 800 4.66 14.99 30.35
N GLU A 801 5.73 15.03 31.17
CA GLU A 801 5.70 14.57 32.55
C GLU A 801 4.72 15.37 33.44
N GLU A 802 4.45 16.61 33.09
CA GLU A 802 3.50 17.47 33.80
C GLU A 802 2.03 17.15 33.47
N VAL A 803 1.75 16.59 32.29
CA VAL A 803 0.38 16.20 31.86
C VAL A 803 0.13 14.70 32.00
N ASP A 804 1.18 13.87 32.03
CA ASP A 804 1.10 12.42 32.18
C ASP A 804 2.07 11.93 33.28
N PRO A 805 1.63 11.82 34.53
CA PRO A 805 2.47 11.35 35.63
C PRO A 805 3.02 9.92 35.46
N THR A 806 2.47 9.14 34.53
CA THR A 806 2.91 7.76 34.26
C THR A 806 4.03 7.69 33.24
N PHE A 807 4.27 8.77 32.49
CA PHE A 807 5.16 8.79 31.34
C PHE A 807 6.59 8.39 31.68
N ARG A 808 7.20 9.00 32.72
CA ARG A 808 8.56 8.69 33.16
C ARG A 808 8.75 7.19 33.42
N ARG A 809 7.81 6.56 34.11
CA ARG A 809 7.84 5.12 34.37
C ARG A 809 7.77 4.33 33.09
N ARG A 810 6.84 4.64 32.19
CA ARG A 810 6.68 3.95 30.89
C ARG A 810 7.93 4.08 30.02
N LEU A 811 8.52 5.27 29.95
CA LEU A 811 9.79 5.51 29.23
C LEU A 811 10.94 4.73 29.87
N THR A 812 11.03 4.71 31.21
CA THR A 812 12.04 3.93 31.93
C THR A 812 11.90 2.43 31.66
N ASP A 813 10.67 1.93 31.60
CA ASP A 813 10.40 0.53 31.26
C ASP A 813 10.84 0.20 29.82
N CYS A 814 10.60 1.10 28.84
CA CYS A 814 11.09 0.95 27.47
C CYS A 814 12.62 0.94 27.43
N TYR A 815 13.28 1.91 28.09
CA TYR A 815 14.75 2.01 28.16
C TYR A 815 15.40 0.77 28.79
N ASN A 816 14.88 0.30 29.93
CA ASN A 816 15.41 -0.88 30.62
C ASN A 816 15.26 -2.13 29.74
N GLN A 817 14.15 -2.25 29.01
CA GLN A 817 13.96 -3.37 28.09
C GLN A 817 14.92 -3.26 26.90
N ALA A 818 15.05 -2.09 26.29
CA ALA A 818 15.98 -1.86 25.19
C ALA A 818 17.40 -2.22 25.61
N LYS A 819 17.83 -1.80 26.81
CA LYS A 819 19.12 -2.13 27.39
C LYS A 819 19.28 -3.64 27.65
N ALA A 820 18.28 -4.31 28.17
CA ALA A 820 18.30 -5.75 28.40
C ALA A 820 18.38 -6.58 27.10
N GLN A 821 17.83 -6.07 26.02
CA GLN A 821 17.85 -6.67 24.68
C GLN A 821 19.07 -6.22 23.85
N ASN A 822 19.94 -5.41 24.42
CA ASN A 822 21.11 -4.82 23.74
C ASN A 822 20.75 -3.99 22.50
N LEU A 823 19.52 -3.47 22.44
CA LEU A 823 19.17 -2.46 21.44
C LEU A 823 19.96 -1.18 21.72
N TRP A 824 20.25 -0.41 20.70
CA TRP A 824 21.02 0.85 20.79
C TRP A 824 22.46 0.70 21.32
N ALA A 825 23.01 -0.53 21.31
CA ALA A 825 24.37 -0.77 21.74
C ALA A 825 25.37 0.10 20.97
N GLY A 826 26.32 0.71 21.71
CA GLY A 826 27.34 1.57 21.11
C GLY A 826 26.81 2.92 20.58
N THR A 827 25.68 3.41 21.11
CA THR A 827 25.09 4.71 20.75
C THR A 827 24.89 5.62 21.96
N TYR A 828 24.66 6.89 21.70
CA TYR A 828 24.38 7.90 22.70
C TYR A 828 23.02 7.68 23.39
N ALA A 829 22.06 7.06 22.71
CA ALA A 829 20.76 6.69 23.26
C ALA A 829 20.83 5.83 24.54
N LEU A 830 21.90 5.05 24.76
CA LEU A 830 22.08 4.27 25.98
C LEU A 830 22.71 5.03 27.16
N THR A 831 23.00 6.31 27.01
CA THR A 831 23.56 7.13 28.11
C THR A 831 22.59 7.21 29.27
N ASP A 832 21.35 7.61 29.01
CA ASP A 832 20.27 7.67 29.99
C ASP A 832 18.88 7.70 29.30
N ILE A 833 17.81 7.82 30.08
CA ILE A 833 16.43 7.83 29.56
C ILE A 833 16.11 9.09 28.75
N TYR A 834 16.81 10.19 28.98
CA TYR A 834 16.58 11.47 28.30
C TYR A 834 17.14 11.43 26.90
N GLU A 835 18.36 10.94 26.77
CA GLU A 835 19.02 10.73 25.47
C GLU A 835 18.32 9.65 24.66
N TYR A 836 17.87 8.57 25.32
CA TYR A 836 17.08 7.52 24.68
C TYR A 836 15.79 8.09 24.09
N PHE A 837 15.11 8.99 24.79
CA PHE A 837 13.92 9.64 24.25
C PHE A 837 14.26 10.56 23.08
N ALA A 838 15.27 11.44 23.21
CA ALA A 838 15.63 12.44 22.20
C ALA A 838 16.13 11.79 20.90
N GLU A 839 16.99 10.79 20.97
CA GLU A 839 17.46 9.99 19.83
C GLU A 839 16.30 9.24 19.15
N GLY A 840 15.39 8.68 19.96
CA GLY A 840 14.17 8.09 19.47
C GLY A 840 13.28 9.08 18.73
N VAL A 841 13.13 10.31 19.25
CA VAL A 841 12.35 11.37 18.58
C VAL A 841 12.98 11.83 17.27
N GLN A 842 14.31 11.99 17.22
CA GLN A 842 14.98 12.28 15.95
C GLN A 842 14.71 11.18 14.91
N SER A 843 14.85 9.92 15.29
CA SER A 843 14.55 8.78 14.42
C SER A 843 13.06 8.73 14.03
N PHE A 844 12.16 9.09 14.95
CA PHE A 844 10.72 9.14 14.69
C PHE A 844 10.33 10.22 13.66
N PHE A 845 11.05 11.34 13.62
CA PHE A 845 10.86 12.41 12.63
C PHE A 845 11.72 12.26 11.37
N ASN A 846 12.39 11.13 11.18
CA ASN A 846 13.27 10.82 10.04
C ASN A 846 14.47 11.77 9.90
N CYS A 847 15.00 12.25 11.01
CA CYS A 847 16.03 13.29 11.03
C CYS A 847 17.22 12.97 11.97
N ASN A 848 17.50 11.70 12.20
CA ASN A 848 18.69 11.25 12.90
C ASN A 848 19.80 10.82 11.93
N GLN A 849 21.07 10.89 12.37
CA GLN A 849 22.20 10.51 11.53
C GLN A 849 22.32 8.98 11.42
N TYR A 850 22.64 8.50 10.21
CA TYR A 850 22.95 7.10 9.96
C TYR A 850 24.41 6.79 10.25
N ALA A 851 24.69 5.71 10.96
CA ALA A 851 26.03 5.18 11.15
C ALA A 851 26.02 3.64 11.19
N LEU A 852 26.83 3.04 10.34
CA LEU A 852 27.08 1.61 10.35
C LEU A 852 28.57 1.33 10.07
N PRO A 853 29.33 0.69 10.98
CA PRO A 853 28.90 0.29 12.33
C PRO A 853 28.57 1.48 13.25
N ALA A 854 27.96 1.22 14.42
CA ALA A 854 27.67 2.27 15.40
C ALA A 854 28.97 3.04 15.76
N ASN A 855 28.88 4.38 15.82
CA ASN A 855 30.01 5.30 15.95
C ASN A 855 30.17 5.93 17.35
N SER A 856 29.58 5.33 18.36
CA SER A 856 29.45 5.79 19.74
C SER A 856 28.38 6.87 19.98
N VAL A 857 27.76 7.39 18.92
CA VAL A 857 26.64 8.32 18.99
C VAL A 857 25.45 7.74 18.30
N HIS A 858 25.59 7.38 17.04
CA HIS A 858 24.52 6.89 16.17
C HIS A 858 24.74 5.45 15.73
N ASN A 859 23.67 4.84 15.21
CA ASN A 859 23.68 3.54 14.56
C ASN A 859 22.87 3.58 13.25
N ALA A 860 22.48 2.41 12.75
CA ALA A 860 21.66 2.32 11.54
C ALA A 860 20.19 2.76 11.73
N ILE A 861 19.76 3.07 12.98
CA ILE A 861 18.35 3.38 13.29
C ILE A 861 18.14 4.89 13.24
N ASN A 862 18.06 5.42 12.05
CA ASN A 862 18.00 6.87 11.81
C ASN A 862 16.62 7.36 11.33
N ARG A 863 15.68 6.43 11.12
CA ARG A 863 14.35 6.73 10.55
C ARG A 863 13.24 5.98 11.28
N ARG A 864 12.01 6.49 11.17
CA ARG A 864 10.80 5.98 11.83
C ARG A 864 10.55 4.50 11.58
N GLU A 865 10.63 4.05 10.34
CA GLU A 865 10.36 2.65 10.01
C GLU A 865 11.40 1.71 10.62
N LYS A 866 12.67 2.13 10.66
CA LYS A 866 13.70 1.37 11.36
C LYS A 866 13.49 1.36 12.87
N LEU A 867 13.11 2.51 13.44
CA LEU A 867 12.77 2.61 14.86
C LEU A 867 11.60 1.67 15.21
N LYS A 868 10.57 1.65 14.38
CA LYS A 868 9.39 0.78 14.55
C LYS A 868 9.75 -0.71 14.63
N ILE A 869 10.72 -1.14 13.84
CA ILE A 869 11.18 -2.54 13.82
C ILE A 869 12.15 -2.80 14.99
N HIS A 870 13.09 -1.90 15.22
CA HIS A 870 14.18 -2.05 16.18
C HIS A 870 13.68 -1.93 17.62
N ASP A 871 12.88 -0.91 17.91
CA ASP A 871 12.34 -0.61 19.23
C ASP A 871 10.84 -0.25 19.16
N PRO A 872 9.99 -1.25 18.94
CA PRO A 872 8.56 -1.03 18.76
C PRO A 872 7.87 -0.42 19.98
N LYS A 873 8.45 -0.59 21.18
CA LYS A 873 7.88 0.01 22.40
C LYS A 873 8.14 1.50 22.47
N LEU A 874 9.38 1.92 22.18
CA LEU A 874 9.70 3.34 22.08
C LEU A 874 8.88 4.00 20.98
N TYR A 875 8.84 3.39 19.80
CA TYR A 875 8.01 3.88 18.69
C TYR A 875 6.54 4.07 19.10
N SER A 876 5.94 3.08 19.76
CA SER A 876 4.53 3.16 20.20
C SER A 876 4.32 4.26 21.24
N LEU A 877 5.29 4.45 22.14
CA LEU A 877 5.25 5.52 23.13
C LEU A 877 5.32 6.90 22.46
N LEU A 878 6.24 7.08 21.50
CA LEU A 878 6.41 8.35 20.77
C LEU A 878 5.18 8.68 19.94
N LYS A 879 4.56 7.66 19.34
CA LYS A 879 3.34 7.82 18.56
C LYS A 879 2.16 8.37 19.37
N GLU A 880 2.14 8.26 20.69
CA GLU A 880 1.11 8.90 21.52
C GLU A 880 1.23 10.43 21.53
N PHE A 881 2.44 10.95 21.37
CA PHE A 881 2.76 12.38 21.54
C PHE A 881 3.01 13.12 20.23
N PHE A 882 3.43 12.44 19.17
CA PHE A 882 3.81 13.05 17.91
C PHE A 882 2.98 12.50 16.74
N TYR A 883 2.74 13.33 15.71
CA TYR A 883 2.28 12.84 14.42
C TYR A 883 3.44 12.19 13.66
N GLU A 884 3.14 11.16 12.89
CA GLU A 884 4.08 10.54 11.97
C GLU A 884 4.28 11.45 10.76
N THR A 885 5.12 12.44 10.91
CA THR A 885 5.48 13.39 9.85
C THR A 885 6.98 13.55 9.78
N ASP A 886 7.50 13.94 8.62
CA ASP A 886 8.92 14.16 8.42
C ASP A 886 9.25 15.62 8.71
N ILE A 887 10.37 15.82 9.40
CA ILE A 887 10.97 17.14 9.52
C ILE A 887 12.24 17.10 8.67
N PRO A 888 12.32 17.88 7.59
CA PRO A 888 13.44 17.79 6.65
C PRO A 888 14.79 18.06 7.32
N ILE A 889 15.77 17.20 7.06
CA ILE A 889 17.19 17.49 7.27
C ILE A 889 17.66 18.20 6.01
N TYR A 890 18.06 19.46 6.13
CA TYR A 890 18.46 20.26 4.97
C TYR A 890 19.81 19.86 4.36
N ASN A 891 20.59 19.02 5.04
CA ASN A 891 21.96 18.64 4.65
C ASN A 891 22.02 17.44 3.67
N GLU A 892 20.91 16.80 3.31
CA GLU A 892 20.90 15.74 2.30
C GLU A 892 21.01 16.25 0.84
N ILE A 893 20.97 17.57 0.63
CA ILE A 893 21.03 18.16 -0.73
C ILE A 893 22.47 18.24 -1.28
N HIS A 894 23.48 17.99 -0.45
CA HIS A 894 24.90 18.14 -0.82
C HIS A 894 25.77 16.88 -0.59
N ARG A 895 25.19 15.71 -0.70
CA ARG A 895 25.98 14.46 -0.79
C ARG A 895 25.75 13.72 -2.08
#